data_e33c21599aec6e865d1823e2d9e1ba91
#
_entry.id   e33c21599aec6e865d1823e2d9e1ba91
#
_cell.length_a   1.000
_cell.length_b   1.000
_cell.length_c   1.000
_cell.angle_alpha   90.00
_cell.angle_beta   90.00
_cell.angle_gamma   90.00
#
_symmetry.space_group_name_H-M   'P 1'
#
loop_
_entity.id
_entity.type
_entity.pdbx_description
1 polymer ?
#
loop_
_entity_poly.entity_id
_entity_poly.type
_entity_poly.pdbx_seq_one_letter_code
_entity_poly.pdbx_strand_id
1 'polypeptide(L)'
;MSLPGHNLPKHVEAPLVWPSRVEARLYQQAIAEKACRKNTLVVLPTALGKTIISALAAAHFLYNYKQMRVLVMAPTRPLVLQHRDTYMSILKLADEDAVTLTGKSPSAYRKQIWDGKARIIFATPQVVKNDLESGSLSLNDFSFLVFDECHRARKEYAYTDVAKTYVEQASWPIILGMTASPGADKKKIAEICEALFIEQIEYRSEEDPDVVPYINPVEVEWKYVDLPAEYREISQIIRSMLNDRLNWLNRIGVIHRRVEFVTRRDLLEAGEELRYRLEETIEEERGPIYSAIVTQSVSLTLFHALELLETQGIPTLTSFLDRMEQESEEKRSYKTIINNPQYIELRRLLNQNVKLDHPKMPVLREEVENQLSQHPNSKVLVFTQYRDTASHLVNRLRETGRLSVERFVGQASKQNDPGLSQDMQAEILRNFRDGDTSLLIATCVAEEGLDIPSVDLVVFYEPIPSEIRYIQRKGRTGRKTAGKAVILAANDTFDIAYLYASRRRVEMMRKITSNLNQELNPLARKGPRPEPNPLTIDEIRNLEKHARTTRLEPELVKPEEQKVKQFLREVDRASRYIWTKAMKAGSTGLLVEDLMDETFEEGITPAIVKAAIEKLEDTGHLRKVGWDRVATIASMPTPKRIDTAERDAYEIMVEKIYPGKAVVLINDKWRARITAQEFEGPTNIIKKDARFKARGILYHDGDTLCFRIQEVIQLLS
;
A
#
# COMPACT_ATOMS: atom_id res chain seq x y z
N MET A 1 44.76 -9.67 -21.10
CA MET A 1 45.32 -10.19 -19.86
C MET A 1 44.19 -10.83 -19.07
N SER A 2 44.13 -12.14 -19.09
CA SER A 2 43.17 -12.97 -18.33
C SER A 2 43.56 -12.90 -16.84
N LEU A 3 42.66 -12.41 -16.00
CA LEU A 3 42.79 -12.44 -14.55
C LEU A 3 42.87 -13.90 -14.08
N PRO A 4 43.73 -14.22 -13.08
CA PRO A 4 43.87 -15.57 -12.57
C PRO A 4 42.53 -16.05 -12.00
N GLY A 5 42.08 -17.23 -12.44
CA GLY A 5 40.85 -17.86 -12.01
C GLY A 5 40.93 -18.23 -10.54
N HIS A 6 40.41 -17.38 -9.68
CA HIS A 6 39.94 -17.79 -8.38
C HIS A 6 38.68 -18.63 -8.59
N ASN A 7 38.71 -19.90 -8.21
CA ASN A 7 37.54 -20.75 -8.06
C ASN A 7 36.65 -20.14 -6.96
N LEU A 8 35.88 -19.11 -7.30
CA LEU A 8 34.86 -18.58 -6.39
C LEU A 8 33.82 -19.69 -6.14
N PRO A 9 33.40 -19.88 -4.90
CA PRO A 9 32.37 -20.88 -4.59
C PRO A 9 31.11 -20.57 -5.40
N LYS A 10 30.55 -21.58 -6.05
CA LYS A 10 29.34 -21.43 -6.88
C LYS A 10 28.14 -20.95 -6.06
N HIS A 11 28.13 -21.24 -4.78
CA HIS A 11 27.04 -20.90 -3.86
C HIS A 11 27.59 -20.23 -2.59
N VAL A 12 26.72 -19.44 -1.93
CA VAL A 12 27.02 -18.79 -0.67
C VAL A 12 27.14 -19.85 0.43
N GLU A 13 28.26 -19.81 1.17
CA GLU A 13 28.50 -20.63 2.34
C GLU A 13 28.40 -19.76 3.60
N ALA A 14 27.33 -19.94 4.36
CA ALA A 14 27.12 -19.26 5.64
C ALA A 14 26.38 -20.19 6.63
N PRO A 15 26.62 -20.09 7.94
CA PRO A 15 26.14 -21.08 8.92
C PRO A 15 24.64 -21.33 8.89
N LEU A 16 23.83 -20.26 8.76
CA LEU A 16 22.37 -20.34 8.71
C LEU A 16 21.78 -20.39 7.30
N VAL A 17 22.60 -20.42 6.26
CA VAL A 17 22.14 -20.55 4.87
C VAL A 17 22.19 -22.02 4.44
N TRP A 18 21.13 -22.49 3.77
CA TRP A 18 21.12 -23.83 3.23
C TRP A 18 22.18 -23.98 2.13
N PRO A 19 22.95 -25.06 2.12
CA PRO A 19 23.89 -25.34 1.04
C PRO A 19 23.23 -25.32 -0.34
N SER A 20 23.89 -24.77 -1.33
CA SER A 20 23.46 -24.73 -2.74
C SER A 20 22.13 -24.04 -3.02
N ARG A 21 21.63 -23.22 -2.09
CA ARG A 21 20.36 -22.48 -2.26
C ARG A 21 20.55 -21.08 -2.83
N VAL A 22 21.64 -20.44 -2.55
CA VAL A 22 21.92 -19.08 -3.01
C VAL A 22 23.17 -19.09 -3.88
N GLU A 23 23.02 -18.66 -5.12
CA GLU A 23 24.15 -18.44 -6.02
C GLU A 23 25.07 -17.34 -5.45
N ALA A 24 26.38 -17.57 -5.47
CA ALA A 24 27.34 -16.60 -4.95
C ALA A 24 27.54 -15.45 -5.94
N ARG A 25 26.79 -14.37 -5.77
CA ARG A 25 26.92 -13.14 -6.55
C ARG A 25 27.68 -12.11 -5.73
N LEU A 26 28.85 -11.70 -6.24
CA LEU A 26 29.79 -10.85 -5.52
C LEU A 26 29.16 -9.56 -5.03
N TYR A 27 28.37 -8.87 -5.87
CA TYR A 27 27.71 -7.62 -5.49
C TYR A 27 26.71 -7.82 -4.33
N GLN A 28 25.98 -8.96 -4.30
CA GLN A 28 25.01 -9.24 -3.23
C GLN A 28 25.73 -9.46 -1.90
N GLN A 29 26.82 -10.21 -1.88
CA GLN A 29 27.60 -10.47 -0.69
C GLN A 29 28.26 -9.19 -0.17
N ALA A 30 28.87 -8.40 -1.04
CA ALA A 30 29.49 -7.13 -0.70
C ALA A 30 28.48 -6.13 -0.10
N ILE A 31 27.30 -6.03 -0.68
CA ILE A 31 26.23 -5.14 -0.16
C ILE A 31 25.71 -5.67 1.18
N ALA A 32 25.48 -6.98 1.33
CA ALA A 32 25.03 -7.58 2.58
C ALA A 32 26.05 -7.36 3.72
N GLU A 33 27.35 -7.51 3.44
CA GLU A 33 28.41 -7.26 4.42
C GLU A 33 28.40 -5.79 4.89
N LYS A 34 28.28 -4.84 3.97
CA LYS A 34 28.18 -3.41 4.30
C LYS A 34 26.93 -3.09 5.12
N ALA A 35 25.79 -3.67 4.75
CA ALA A 35 24.50 -3.51 5.46
C ALA A 35 24.55 -4.07 6.90
N CYS A 36 25.45 -5.00 7.20
CA CYS A 36 25.67 -5.46 8.58
C CYS A 36 26.47 -4.48 9.46
N ARG A 37 27.05 -3.44 8.88
CA ARG A 37 27.92 -2.51 9.60
C ARG A 37 27.31 -1.13 9.82
N LYS A 38 26.49 -0.65 8.84
CA LYS A 38 25.93 0.70 8.82
C LYS A 38 24.49 0.68 8.30
N ASN A 39 23.71 1.67 8.68
CA ASN A 39 22.39 1.90 8.09
C ASN A 39 22.54 2.15 6.61
N THR A 40 22.00 1.26 5.79
CA THR A 40 22.28 1.21 4.36
C THR A 40 21.00 1.35 3.54
N LEU A 41 21.00 2.25 2.56
CA LEU A 41 20.01 2.29 1.50
C LEU A 41 20.53 1.50 0.30
N VAL A 42 19.84 0.43 -0.06
CA VAL A 42 20.14 -0.40 -1.23
C VAL A 42 19.21 -0.02 -2.37
N VAL A 43 19.79 0.49 -3.45
CA VAL A 43 19.09 0.84 -4.67
C VAL A 43 19.51 -0.12 -5.77
N LEU A 44 18.63 -1.06 -6.08
CA LEU A 44 18.85 -2.11 -7.07
C LEU A 44 17.60 -2.32 -7.93
N PRO A 45 17.74 -2.44 -9.26
CA PRO A 45 16.64 -2.86 -10.12
C PRO A 45 15.91 -4.11 -9.60
N THR A 46 14.66 -4.28 -10.02
CA THR A 46 13.92 -5.50 -9.75
C THR A 46 14.64 -6.71 -10.35
N ALA A 47 14.49 -7.89 -9.75
CA ALA A 47 15.14 -9.14 -10.12
C ALA A 47 16.65 -9.26 -9.78
N LEU A 48 17.34 -8.25 -9.31
CA LEU A 48 18.72 -8.35 -8.85
C LEU A 48 18.87 -8.89 -7.41
N GLY A 49 17.78 -9.38 -6.82
CA GLY A 49 17.83 -10.13 -5.57
C GLY A 49 17.98 -9.28 -4.31
N LYS A 50 17.30 -8.12 -4.23
CA LYS A 50 17.21 -7.32 -2.98
C LYS A 50 16.86 -8.17 -1.77
N THR A 51 15.86 -9.05 -1.91
CA THR A 51 15.43 -9.98 -0.86
C THR A 51 16.54 -10.97 -0.46
N ILE A 52 17.39 -11.39 -1.40
CA ILE A 52 18.55 -12.24 -1.09
C ILE A 52 19.55 -11.48 -0.22
N ILE A 53 19.86 -10.22 -0.58
CA ILE A 53 20.78 -9.37 0.21
C ILE A 53 20.27 -9.21 1.64
N SER A 54 18.98 -8.92 1.81
CA SER A 54 18.39 -8.76 3.14
C SER A 54 18.36 -10.08 3.92
N ALA A 55 18.14 -11.23 3.26
CA ALA A 55 18.19 -12.54 3.89
C ALA A 55 19.61 -12.92 4.34
N LEU A 56 20.63 -12.61 3.54
CA LEU A 56 22.04 -12.82 3.91
C LEU A 56 22.45 -11.94 5.10
N ALA A 57 22.06 -10.66 5.09
CA ALA A 57 22.30 -9.79 6.24
C ALA A 57 21.55 -10.27 7.49
N ALA A 58 20.27 -10.67 7.36
CA ALA A 58 19.51 -11.26 8.47
C ALA A 58 20.16 -12.53 9.01
N ALA A 59 20.68 -13.42 8.14
CA ALA A 59 21.44 -14.60 8.55
C ALA A 59 22.65 -14.24 9.42
N HIS A 60 23.36 -13.18 9.08
CA HIS A 60 24.48 -12.67 9.87
C HIS A 60 24.04 -12.25 11.28
N PHE A 61 22.96 -11.49 11.41
CA PHE A 61 22.47 -11.04 12.71
C PHE A 61 21.90 -12.21 13.53
N LEU A 62 21.11 -13.07 12.95
CA LEU A 62 20.53 -14.25 13.60
C LEU A 62 21.61 -15.26 14.07
N TYR A 63 22.74 -15.34 13.35
CA TYR A 63 23.86 -16.17 13.75
C TYR A 63 24.67 -15.55 14.90
N ASN A 64 25.05 -14.26 14.77
CA ASN A 64 25.97 -13.61 15.71
C ASN A 64 25.31 -13.11 16.99
N TYR A 65 23.98 -12.92 17.00
CA TYR A 65 23.23 -12.35 18.14
C TYR A 65 22.02 -13.24 18.46
N LYS A 66 22.30 -14.43 19.04
CA LYS A 66 21.29 -15.49 19.22
C LYS A 66 20.08 -15.09 20.08
N GLN A 67 20.20 -14.10 20.93
CA GLN A 67 19.10 -13.59 21.78
C GLN A 67 18.34 -12.44 21.16
N MET A 68 18.84 -11.90 20.04
CA MET A 68 18.21 -10.79 19.36
C MET A 68 17.38 -11.24 18.15
N ARG A 69 16.49 -10.38 17.71
CA ARG A 69 15.49 -10.64 16.70
C ARG A 69 15.72 -9.79 15.46
N VAL A 70 15.10 -10.17 14.37
CA VAL A 70 15.10 -9.43 13.10
C VAL A 70 13.67 -9.09 12.72
N LEU A 71 13.42 -7.85 12.28
CA LEU A 71 12.13 -7.41 11.77
C LEU A 71 12.25 -7.05 10.29
N VAL A 72 11.44 -7.67 9.46
CA VAL A 72 11.35 -7.41 8.02
C VAL A 72 9.98 -6.83 7.70
N MET A 73 9.95 -5.63 7.14
CA MET A 73 8.72 -4.95 6.82
C MET A 73 8.54 -4.77 5.31
N ALA A 74 7.32 -4.98 4.84
CA ALA A 74 6.93 -4.73 3.47
C ALA A 74 5.55 -4.05 3.41
N PRO A 75 5.29 -3.19 2.40
CA PRO A 75 4.09 -2.34 2.36
C PRO A 75 2.76 -3.10 2.33
N THR A 76 2.76 -4.31 1.79
CA THR A 76 1.54 -5.09 1.57
C THR A 76 1.64 -6.51 2.11
N ARG A 77 0.50 -7.09 2.51
CA ARG A 77 0.44 -8.48 2.99
C ARG A 77 1.05 -9.49 2.01
N PRO A 78 0.77 -9.47 0.69
CA PRO A 78 1.40 -10.39 -0.24
C PRO A 78 2.93 -10.32 -0.24
N LEU A 79 3.50 -9.10 -0.18
CA LEU A 79 4.96 -8.93 -0.08
C LEU A 79 5.53 -9.48 1.22
N VAL A 80 4.85 -9.26 2.35
CA VAL A 80 5.24 -9.82 3.65
C VAL A 80 5.33 -11.35 3.58
N LEU A 81 4.31 -12.00 3.01
CA LEU A 81 4.30 -13.46 2.82
C LEU A 81 5.40 -13.90 1.86
N GLN A 82 5.59 -13.22 0.74
CA GLN A 82 6.65 -13.51 -0.22
C GLN A 82 8.06 -13.40 0.40
N HIS A 83 8.30 -12.38 1.23
CA HIS A 83 9.56 -12.27 1.97
C HIS A 83 9.75 -13.46 2.90
N ARG A 84 8.75 -13.80 3.71
CA ARG A 84 8.82 -14.97 4.58
C ARG A 84 9.17 -16.24 3.81
N ASP A 85 8.44 -16.54 2.74
CA ASP A 85 8.66 -17.75 1.93
C ASP A 85 10.06 -17.77 1.31
N THR A 86 10.55 -16.62 0.83
CA THR A 86 11.91 -16.49 0.30
C THR A 86 12.96 -16.74 1.38
N TYR A 87 12.83 -16.11 2.55
CA TYR A 87 13.77 -16.31 3.66
C TYR A 87 13.74 -17.76 4.16
N MET A 88 12.56 -18.33 4.31
CA MET A 88 12.41 -19.74 4.69
C MET A 88 13.03 -20.69 3.67
N SER A 89 13.03 -20.35 2.38
CA SER A 89 13.68 -21.14 1.35
C SER A 89 15.22 -21.10 1.44
N ILE A 90 15.77 -20.03 2.00
CA ILE A 90 17.22 -19.76 2.07
C ILE A 90 17.80 -20.15 3.42
N LEU A 91 17.11 -19.80 4.53
CA LEU A 91 17.63 -19.92 5.87
C LEU A 91 17.26 -21.25 6.54
N LYS A 92 18.12 -21.74 7.44
CA LYS A 92 17.91 -22.93 8.28
C LYS A 92 17.07 -22.54 9.50
N LEU A 93 15.81 -22.14 9.27
CA LEU A 93 14.84 -21.74 10.29
C LEU A 93 13.62 -22.66 10.26
N ALA A 94 13.05 -22.94 11.43
CA ALA A 94 11.79 -23.62 11.56
C ALA A 94 10.60 -22.64 11.38
N ASP A 95 9.40 -23.17 11.18
CA ASP A 95 8.20 -22.35 10.93
C ASP A 95 7.84 -21.46 12.13
N GLU A 96 8.12 -21.92 13.35
CA GLU A 96 7.92 -21.15 14.57
C GLU A 96 8.93 -20.00 14.76
N ASP A 97 10.11 -20.09 14.16
CA ASP A 97 11.11 -19.02 14.22
C ASP A 97 10.76 -17.83 13.33
N ALA A 98 9.89 -18.01 12.35
CA ALA A 98 9.60 -17.04 11.29
C ALA A 98 8.10 -16.77 11.17
N VAL A 99 7.62 -15.71 11.80
CA VAL A 99 6.19 -15.39 11.93
C VAL A 99 5.80 -14.17 11.10
N THR A 100 4.56 -14.18 10.57
CA THR A 100 3.99 -13.04 9.84
C THR A 100 2.92 -12.32 10.65
N LEU A 101 2.97 -10.98 10.68
CA LEU A 101 2.00 -10.12 11.34
C LEU A 101 1.44 -9.09 10.34
N THR A 102 0.14 -9.15 10.14
CA THR A 102 -0.56 -8.26 9.20
C THR A 102 -1.85 -7.73 9.83
N GLY A 103 -2.55 -6.82 9.16
CA GLY A 103 -3.83 -6.29 9.64
C GLY A 103 -4.93 -7.34 9.86
N LYS A 104 -4.73 -8.59 9.36
CA LYS A 104 -5.63 -9.72 9.67
C LYS A 104 -5.29 -10.44 10.97
N SER A 105 -4.15 -10.14 11.59
CA SER A 105 -3.72 -10.75 12.86
C SER A 105 -4.33 -9.98 14.03
N PRO A 106 -5.13 -10.59 14.91
CA PRO A 106 -5.71 -9.93 16.08
C PRO A 106 -4.63 -9.35 17.02
N SER A 107 -4.93 -8.26 17.73
CA SER A 107 -3.98 -7.58 18.62
C SER A 107 -3.42 -8.51 19.70
N ALA A 108 -4.28 -9.31 20.34
CA ALA A 108 -3.87 -10.28 21.34
C ALA A 108 -2.90 -11.35 20.80
N TYR A 109 -3.16 -11.84 19.56
CA TYR A 109 -2.23 -12.75 18.88
C TYR A 109 -0.90 -12.08 18.58
N ARG A 110 -0.91 -10.81 18.09
CA ARG A 110 0.31 -10.07 17.81
C ARG A 110 1.15 -9.87 19.08
N LYS A 111 0.49 -9.50 20.20
CA LYS A 111 1.16 -9.36 21.51
C LYS A 111 1.82 -10.66 21.94
N GLN A 112 1.17 -11.81 21.79
CA GLN A 112 1.77 -13.11 22.06
C GLN A 112 3.04 -13.36 21.24
N ILE A 113 3.05 -12.95 19.96
CA ILE A 113 4.22 -13.09 19.09
C ILE A 113 5.33 -12.10 19.48
N TRP A 114 4.95 -10.86 19.82
CA TRP A 114 5.94 -9.87 20.30
C TRP A 114 6.63 -10.29 21.60
N ASP A 115 5.89 -10.86 22.54
CA ASP A 115 6.41 -11.39 23.81
C ASP A 115 7.07 -12.77 23.64
N GLY A 116 6.89 -13.40 22.48
CA GLY A 116 7.34 -14.77 22.20
C GLY A 116 8.80 -14.88 21.74
N LYS A 117 9.18 -16.09 21.33
CA LYS A 117 10.56 -16.47 20.97
C LYS A 117 10.83 -16.45 19.45
N ALA A 118 9.90 -15.98 18.64
CA ALA A 118 10.10 -15.89 17.19
C ALA A 118 11.35 -15.05 16.89
N ARG A 119 12.26 -15.60 16.09
CA ARG A 119 13.57 -15.01 15.81
C ARG A 119 13.53 -13.96 14.71
N ILE A 120 12.62 -14.15 13.76
CA ILE A 120 12.41 -13.22 12.67
C ILE A 120 10.91 -12.98 12.49
N ILE A 121 10.52 -11.71 12.40
CA ILE A 121 9.12 -11.32 12.21
C ILE A 121 9.00 -10.55 10.91
N PHE A 122 8.01 -10.95 10.12
CA PHE A 122 7.64 -10.29 8.87
C PHE A 122 6.34 -9.53 9.10
N ALA A 123 6.32 -8.22 8.89
CA ALA A 123 5.15 -7.43 9.24
C ALA A 123 4.82 -6.34 8.21
N THR A 124 3.54 -5.92 8.20
CA THR A 124 3.18 -4.68 7.52
C THR A 124 3.51 -3.47 8.41
N PRO A 125 3.99 -2.35 7.85
CA PRO A 125 4.48 -1.22 8.65
C PRO A 125 3.42 -0.62 9.57
N GLN A 126 2.15 -0.60 9.14
CA GLN A 126 1.06 -0.07 9.95
C GLN A 126 0.81 -0.90 11.21
N VAL A 127 0.94 -2.23 11.13
CA VAL A 127 0.81 -3.12 12.29
C VAL A 127 1.92 -2.82 13.30
N VAL A 128 3.16 -2.69 12.84
CA VAL A 128 4.30 -2.38 13.71
C VAL A 128 4.13 -1.01 14.38
N LYS A 129 3.74 0.02 13.61
CA LYS A 129 3.47 1.35 14.16
C LYS A 129 2.39 1.31 15.24
N ASN A 130 1.23 0.70 14.97
CA ASN A 130 0.12 0.63 15.91
C ASN A 130 0.52 -0.10 17.22
N ASP A 131 1.32 -1.18 17.10
CA ASP A 131 1.74 -1.96 18.26
C ASP A 131 2.84 -1.25 19.09
N LEU A 132 3.65 -0.39 18.44
CA LEU A 132 4.55 0.54 19.14
C LEU A 132 3.79 1.63 19.88
N GLU A 133 2.82 2.26 19.23
CA GLU A 133 1.99 3.33 19.83
C GLU A 133 1.17 2.81 21.01
N SER A 134 0.66 1.57 20.94
CA SER A 134 -0.06 0.93 22.05
C SER A 134 0.83 0.41 23.17
N GLY A 135 2.17 0.48 23.03
CA GLY A 135 3.13 -0.09 23.98
C GLY A 135 3.17 -1.62 24.01
N SER A 136 2.53 -2.28 23.04
CA SER A 136 2.52 -3.76 22.93
C SER A 136 3.80 -4.33 22.33
N LEU A 137 4.62 -3.48 21.70
CA LEU A 137 5.89 -3.82 21.08
C LEU A 137 7.00 -2.91 21.61
N SER A 138 8.17 -3.49 21.91
CA SER A 138 9.44 -2.79 22.10
C SER A 138 10.45 -3.28 21.07
N LEU A 139 11.26 -2.36 20.54
CA LEU A 139 12.31 -2.68 19.55
C LEU A 139 13.71 -2.86 20.16
N ASN A 140 13.84 -2.88 21.49
CA ASN A 140 15.11 -3.07 22.19
C ASN A 140 15.81 -4.38 21.83
N ASP A 141 15.02 -5.45 21.59
CA ASP A 141 15.51 -6.81 21.33
C ASP A 141 15.78 -7.08 19.85
N PHE A 142 15.64 -6.06 19.00
CA PHE A 142 15.88 -6.20 17.57
C PHE A 142 17.26 -5.70 17.20
N SER A 143 18.06 -6.56 16.55
CA SER A 143 19.40 -6.23 16.07
C SER A 143 19.42 -5.67 14.65
N PHE A 144 18.35 -5.89 13.89
CA PHE A 144 18.28 -5.54 12.47
C PHE A 144 16.86 -5.32 12.00
N LEU A 145 16.62 -4.18 11.35
CA LEU A 145 15.35 -3.85 10.71
C LEU A 145 15.52 -3.71 9.19
N VAL A 146 14.62 -4.33 8.44
CA VAL A 146 14.56 -4.25 6.97
C VAL A 146 13.28 -3.53 6.55
N PHE A 147 13.44 -2.52 5.69
CA PHE A 147 12.37 -1.73 5.11
C PHE A 147 12.35 -1.95 3.59
N ASP A 148 11.46 -2.81 3.11
CA ASP A 148 11.29 -3.01 1.67
C ASP A 148 10.41 -1.92 1.06
N GLU A 149 10.66 -1.60 -0.23
CA GLU A 149 10.06 -0.44 -0.92
C GLU A 149 10.18 0.85 -0.10
N CYS A 150 11.37 1.09 0.43
CA CYS A 150 11.68 2.17 1.37
C CYS A 150 11.55 3.58 0.78
N HIS A 151 11.35 3.73 -0.53
CA HIS A 151 10.99 5.01 -1.16
C HIS A 151 9.66 5.60 -0.62
N ARG A 152 8.88 4.78 0.11
CA ARG A 152 7.67 5.19 0.84
C ARG A 152 7.96 5.85 2.19
N ALA A 153 9.18 5.75 2.73
CA ALA A 153 9.57 6.33 4.02
C ALA A 153 9.67 7.85 3.94
N ARG A 154 8.54 8.51 3.83
CA ARG A 154 8.41 9.96 3.67
C ARG A 154 7.16 10.46 4.38
N LYS A 155 7.21 11.70 4.87
CA LYS A 155 6.13 12.35 5.59
C LYS A 155 5.66 11.48 6.78
N GLU A 156 4.36 11.23 6.89
CA GLU A 156 3.73 10.46 7.97
C GLU A 156 3.59 8.95 7.66
N TYR A 157 4.35 8.42 6.71
CA TYR A 157 4.27 6.99 6.43
C TYR A 157 4.88 6.19 7.59
N ALA A 158 4.24 5.09 7.99
CA ALA A 158 4.58 4.31 9.19
C ALA A 158 6.07 3.92 9.31
N TYR A 159 6.81 3.81 8.21
CA TYR A 159 8.26 3.54 8.23
C TYR A 159 9.05 4.61 8.98
N THR A 160 8.66 5.87 8.86
CA THR A 160 9.35 6.99 9.51
C THR A 160 9.26 6.89 11.04
N ASP A 161 8.07 6.59 11.55
CA ASP A 161 7.82 6.46 12.99
C ASP A 161 8.52 5.22 13.56
N VAL A 162 8.45 4.09 12.84
CA VAL A 162 9.12 2.85 13.26
C VAL A 162 10.64 3.01 13.30
N ALA A 163 11.24 3.62 12.27
CA ALA A 163 12.68 3.86 12.24
C ALA A 163 13.14 4.78 13.37
N LYS A 164 12.39 5.87 13.63
CA LYS A 164 12.66 6.80 14.74
C LYS A 164 12.61 6.08 16.07
N THR A 165 11.53 5.36 16.34
CA THR A 165 11.38 4.60 17.60
C THR A 165 12.49 3.56 17.78
N TYR A 166 12.90 2.88 16.69
CA TYR A 166 13.97 1.92 16.75
C TYR A 166 15.32 2.56 17.12
N VAL A 167 15.67 3.68 16.50
CA VAL A 167 16.91 4.42 16.84
C VAL A 167 16.87 4.98 18.27
N GLU A 168 15.69 5.32 18.77
CA GLU A 168 15.50 5.77 20.15
C GLU A 168 15.63 4.63 21.18
N GLN A 169 15.15 3.43 20.87
CA GLN A 169 15.11 2.30 21.79
C GLN A 169 16.37 1.44 21.74
N ALA A 170 16.83 1.06 20.53
CA ALA A 170 17.95 0.16 20.37
C ALA A 170 19.29 0.84 20.71
N SER A 171 20.17 0.12 21.40
CA SER A 171 21.53 0.60 21.71
C SER A 171 22.41 0.70 20.46
N TRP A 172 22.24 -0.23 19.51
CA TRP A 172 23.00 -0.31 18.27
C TRP A 172 22.09 -0.59 17.07
N PRO A 173 21.27 0.39 16.65
CA PRO A 173 20.32 0.19 15.56
C PRO A 173 21.02 0.01 14.22
N ILE A 174 20.63 -1.05 13.48
CA ILE A 174 21.04 -1.28 12.09
C ILE A 174 19.81 -1.42 11.22
N ILE A 175 19.74 -0.55 10.19
CA ILE A 175 18.63 -0.43 9.26
C ILE A 175 19.09 -0.75 7.85
N LEU A 176 18.32 -1.56 7.13
CA LEU A 176 18.44 -1.79 5.71
C LEU A 176 17.18 -1.29 5.00
N GLY A 177 17.30 -0.20 4.27
CA GLY A 177 16.28 0.25 3.33
C GLY A 177 16.53 -0.34 1.94
N MET A 178 15.52 -0.90 1.31
CA MET A 178 15.63 -1.47 -0.05
C MET A 178 14.60 -0.85 -0.98
N THR A 179 15.02 -0.49 -2.19
CA THR A 179 14.10 -0.03 -3.23
C THR A 179 14.68 -0.30 -4.63
N ALA A 180 13.81 -0.40 -5.62
CA ALA A 180 14.24 -0.42 -7.02
C ALA A 180 14.60 0.99 -7.52
N SER A 181 13.96 2.02 -6.97
CA SER A 181 14.24 3.42 -7.26
C SER A 181 13.76 4.31 -6.11
N PRO A 182 14.63 5.15 -5.54
CA PRO A 182 14.25 6.13 -4.52
C PRO A 182 13.63 7.40 -5.10
N GLY A 183 13.58 7.54 -6.43
CA GLY A 183 13.17 8.75 -7.13
C GLY A 183 14.32 9.51 -7.79
N ALA A 184 14.01 10.56 -8.55
CA ALA A 184 14.98 11.42 -9.25
C ALA A 184 15.03 12.86 -8.70
N ASP A 185 14.56 13.07 -7.49
CA ASP A 185 14.55 14.36 -6.81
C ASP A 185 15.47 14.29 -5.57
N LYS A 186 16.51 15.13 -5.53
CA LYS A 186 17.48 15.15 -4.43
C LYS A 186 16.82 15.33 -3.08
N LYS A 187 15.82 16.23 -2.97
CA LYS A 187 15.12 16.49 -1.70
C LYS A 187 14.37 15.24 -1.23
N LYS A 188 13.71 14.53 -2.15
CA LYS A 188 12.95 13.31 -1.82
C LYS A 188 13.85 12.16 -1.38
N ILE A 189 15.02 12.01 -2.03
CA ILE A 189 15.99 10.98 -1.64
C ILE A 189 16.62 11.31 -0.30
N ALA A 190 16.96 12.58 -0.06
CA ALA A 190 17.47 13.06 1.21
C ALA A 190 16.45 12.83 2.34
N GLU A 191 15.17 13.13 2.11
CA GLU A 191 14.05 12.87 3.05
C GLU A 191 13.98 11.38 3.44
N ILE A 192 14.14 10.46 2.48
CA ILE A 192 14.17 9.01 2.76
C ILE A 192 15.40 8.65 3.61
N CYS A 193 16.58 9.18 3.26
CA CYS A 193 17.80 8.92 4.00
C CYS A 193 17.72 9.44 5.44
N GLU A 194 17.14 10.61 5.64
CA GLU A 194 16.91 11.19 6.96
C GLU A 194 15.90 10.38 7.76
N ALA A 195 14.74 10.05 7.17
CA ALA A 195 13.68 9.28 7.82
C ALA A 195 14.13 7.87 8.28
N LEU A 196 15.05 7.24 7.57
CA LEU A 196 15.60 5.91 7.88
C LEU A 196 17.00 5.96 8.48
N PHE A 197 17.51 7.14 8.84
CA PHE A 197 18.85 7.31 9.43
C PHE A 197 19.95 6.63 8.61
N ILE A 198 19.90 6.75 7.27
CA ILE A 198 20.84 6.11 6.35
C ILE A 198 22.22 6.74 6.45
N GLU A 199 23.25 5.92 6.55
CA GLU A 199 24.66 6.32 6.65
C GLU A 199 25.43 6.07 5.35
N GLN A 200 24.91 5.21 4.46
CA GLN A 200 25.50 4.92 3.14
C GLN A 200 24.45 4.43 2.15
N ILE A 201 24.74 4.70 0.87
CA ILE A 201 23.92 4.25 -0.26
C ILE A 201 24.70 3.26 -1.10
N GLU A 202 24.18 2.07 -1.29
CA GLU A 202 24.68 1.07 -2.22
C GLU A 202 23.80 1.04 -3.47
N TYR A 203 24.29 1.61 -4.54
CA TYR A 203 23.64 1.65 -5.84
C TYR A 203 24.30 0.67 -6.80
N ARG A 204 23.52 -0.12 -7.53
CA ARG A 204 23.95 -0.88 -8.68
C ARG A 204 22.91 -0.77 -9.79
N SER A 205 23.40 -0.64 -11.02
CA SER A 205 22.60 -0.67 -12.24
C SER A 205 22.79 -2.01 -12.97
N GLU A 206 21.97 -2.24 -13.96
CA GLU A 206 22.12 -3.40 -14.87
C GLU A 206 23.42 -3.33 -15.69
N GLU A 207 24.06 -2.16 -15.79
CA GLU A 207 25.28 -1.92 -16.57
C GLU A 207 26.56 -2.09 -15.76
N ASP A 208 26.46 -2.25 -14.43
CA ASP A 208 27.63 -2.34 -13.58
C ASP A 208 28.37 -3.68 -13.80
N PRO A 209 29.71 -3.64 -13.91
CA PRO A 209 30.51 -4.83 -14.27
C PRO A 209 30.35 -6.04 -13.36
N ASP A 210 30.04 -5.80 -12.06
CA ASP A 210 29.81 -6.85 -11.07
C ASP A 210 28.38 -7.40 -11.10
N VAL A 211 27.49 -6.80 -11.91
CA VAL A 211 26.08 -7.17 -12.07
C VAL A 211 25.82 -7.83 -13.44
N VAL A 212 26.41 -7.31 -14.51
CA VAL A 212 26.23 -7.79 -15.91
C VAL A 212 26.27 -9.31 -16.05
N PRO A 213 27.18 -10.09 -15.40
CA PRO A 213 27.22 -11.54 -15.56
C PRO A 213 25.97 -12.29 -15.08
N TYR A 214 25.12 -11.65 -14.30
CA TYR A 214 23.95 -12.25 -13.63
C TYR A 214 22.62 -11.75 -14.18
N ILE A 215 22.64 -10.93 -15.25
CA ILE A 215 21.45 -10.36 -15.85
C ILE A 215 21.11 -11.09 -17.12
N ASN A 216 19.83 -11.40 -17.28
CA ASN A 216 19.30 -11.74 -18.59
C ASN A 216 18.99 -10.46 -19.35
N PRO A 217 19.45 -10.32 -20.61
CA PRO A 217 19.20 -9.12 -21.39
C PRO A 217 17.69 -8.90 -21.59
N VAL A 218 17.27 -7.65 -21.42
CA VAL A 218 15.92 -7.22 -21.79
C VAL A 218 16.05 -6.27 -22.96
N GLU A 219 15.58 -6.74 -24.13
CA GLU A 219 15.48 -5.91 -25.31
C GLU A 219 14.38 -4.88 -25.12
N VAL A 220 14.68 -3.59 -25.34
CA VAL A 220 13.71 -2.50 -25.22
C VAL A 220 13.47 -1.91 -26.59
N GLU A 221 12.28 -2.11 -27.12
CA GLU A 221 11.85 -1.63 -28.44
C GLU A 221 10.84 -0.50 -28.30
N TRP A 222 11.00 0.54 -29.12
CA TRP A 222 10.07 1.68 -29.18
C TRP A 222 9.29 1.63 -30.47
N LYS A 223 7.95 1.62 -30.35
CA LYS A 223 7.04 1.64 -31.50
C LYS A 223 6.31 2.98 -31.53
N TYR A 224 6.54 3.73 -32.57
CA TYR A 224 5.92 5.02 -32.76
C TYR A 224 4.73 4.92 -33.70
N VAL A 225 3.68 5.66 -33.40
CA VAL A 225 2.46 5.77 -34.22
C VAL A 225 2.09 7.22 -34.43
N ASP A 226 1.45 7.52 -35.56
CA ASP A 226 0.93 8.85 -35.85
C ASP A 226 -0.56 8.91 -35.58
N LEU A 227 -1.05 10.00 -35.00
CA LEU A 227 -2.48 10.22 -34.80
C LEU A 227 -3.16 10.48 -36.15
N PRO A 228 -4.31 9.80 -36.44
CA PRO A 228 -5.08 10.06 -37.63
C PRO A 228 -5.74 11.45 -37.61
N ALA A 229 -6.27 11.89 -38.76
CA ALA A 229 -6.81 13.24 -38.93
C ALA A 229 -7.92 13.55 -37.93
N GLU A 230 -8.79 12.58 -37.66
CA GLU A 230 -9.93 12.69 -36.74
C GLU A 230 -9.46 12.98 -35.29
N TYR A 231 -8.39 12.32 -34.86
CA TYR A 231 -7.79 12.58 -33.55
C TYR A 231 -7.18 13.97 -33.46
N ARG A 232 -6.53 14.43 -34.56
CA ARG A 232 -5.94 15.77 -34.63
C ARG A 232 -6.98 16.86 -34.57
N GLU A 233 -8.12 16.68 -35.27
CA GLU A 233 -9.25 17.61 -35.25
C GLU A 233 -9.84 17.75 -33.85
N ILE A 234 -10.11 16.62 -33.17
CA ILE A 234 -10.61 16.60 -31.79
C ILE A 234 -9.58 17.26 -30.85
N SER A 235 -8.30 16.93 -30.99
CA SER A 235 -7.20 17.52 -30.21
C SER A 235 -7.13 19.04 -30.36
N GLN A 236 -7.31 19.56 -31.58
CA GLN A 236 -7.30 21.01 -31.85
C GLN A 236 -8.42 21.75 -31.13
N ILE A 237 -9.64 21.18 -31.05
CA ILE A 237 -10.73 21.79 -30.30
C ILE A 237 -10.38 21.89 -28.81
N ILE A 238 -9.92 20.79 -28.22
CA ILE A 238 -9.55 20.78 -26.79
C ILE A 238 -8.40 21.76 -26.53
N ARG A 239 -7.37 21.80 -27.43
CA ARG A 239 -6.25 22.73 -27.33
C ARG A 239 -6.70 24.19 -27.45
N SER A 240 -7.65 24.50 -28.34
CA SER A 240 -8.21 25.84 -28.46
C SER A 240 -8.87 26.27 -27.14
N MET A 241 -9.76 25.44 -26.59
CA MET A 241 -10.41 25.72 -25.32
C MET A 241 -9.41 25.89 -24.16
N LEU A 242 -8.35 25.08 -24.13
CA LEU A 242 -7.29 25.15 -23.13
C LEU A 242 -6.48 26.44 -23.29
N ASN A 243 -6.02 26.76 -24.48
CA ASN A 243 -5.20 27.93 -24.76
C ASN A 243 -5.91 29.24 -24.39
N ASP A 244 -7.22 29.35 -24.63
CA ASP A 244 -8.00 30.51 -24.21
C ASP A 244 -7.92 30.73 -22.70
N ARG A 245 -7.99 29.66 -21.92
CA ARG A 245 -7.91 29.72 -20.44
C ARG A 245 -6.49 30.01 -19.96
N LEU A 246 -5.50 29.38 -20.59
CA LEU A 246 -4.09 29.63 -20.26
C LEU A 246 -3.66 31.06 -20.59
N ASN A 247 -4.11 31.61 -21.73
CA ASN A 247 -3.88 32.99 -22.10
C ASN A 247 -4.49 33.97 -21.07
N TRP A 248 -5.69 33.67 -20.60
CA TRP A 248 -6.33 34.48 -19.55
C TRP A 248 -5.54 34.43 -18.23
N LEU A 249 -5.13 33.23 -17.75
CA LEU A 249 -4.32 33.08 -16.55
C LEU A 249 -2.95 33.75 -16.66
N ASN A 250 -2.36 33.76 -17.86
CA ASN A 250 -1.11 34.45 -18.14
C ASN A 250 -1.30 35.98 -18.06
N ARG A 251 -2.38 36.54 -18.66
CA ARG A 251 -2.67 37.97 -18.62
C ARG A 251 -2.88 38.52 -17.20
N ILE A 252 -3.48 37.73 -16.31
CA ILE A 252 -3.67 38.13 -14.91
C ILE A 252 -2.47 37.82 -14.01
N GLY A 253 -1.34 37.35 -14.60
CA GLY A 253 -0.09 37.11 -13.88
C GLY A 253 -0.10 35.88 -12.95
N VAL A 254 -1.00 34.90 -13.17
CA VAL A 254 -1.02 33.63 -12.43
C VAL A 254 -0.05 32.62 -13.02
N ILE A 255 0.16 32.67 -14.34
CA ILE A 255 1.12 31.85 -15.06
C ILE A 255 2.15 32.78 -15.74
N HIS A 256 3.42 32.54 -15.51
CA HIS A 256 4.53 33.37 -16.07
C HIS A 256 5.23 32.74 -17.28
N ARG A 257 4.86 31.49 -17.61
CA ARG A 257 5.44 30.74 -18.73
C ARG A 257 4.64 30.99 -20.01
N ARG A 258 5.30 30.90 -21.19
CA ARG A 258 4.60 30.92 -22.48
C ARG A 258 3.61 29.76 -22.53
N VAL A 259 2.43 30.01 -23.08
CA VAL A 259 1.28 29.07 -23.07
C VAL A 259 1.64 27.71 -23.67
N GLU A 260 2.46 27.69 -24.74
CA GLU A 260 2.90 26.46 -25.41
C GLU A 260 3.77 25.54 -24.53
N PHE A 261 4.35 26.08 -23.47
CA PHE A 261 5.26 25.35 -22.55
C PHE A 261 4.67 25.14 -21.17
N VAL A 262 3.40 25.52 -20.96
CA VAL A 262 2.72 25.29 -19.68
C VAL A 262 2.51 23.81 -19.47
N THR A 263 2.94 23.30 -18.33
CA THR A 263 2.80 21.91 -17.92
C THR A 263 1.71 21.76 -16.88
N ARG A 264 1.24 20.52 -16.68
CA ARG A 264 0.32 20.21 -15.58
C ARG A 264 0.87 20.63 -14.22
N ARG A 265 2.20 20.56 -14.02
CA ARG A 265 2.85 20.99 -12.78
C ARG A 265 2.71 22.49 -12.57
N ASP A 266 2.95 23.29 -13.60
CA ASP A 266 2.80 24.75 -13.51
C ASP A 266 1.35 25.12 -13.10
N LEU A 267 0.35 24.40 -13.61
CA LEU A 267 -1.05 24.59 -13.24
C LEU A 267 -1.35 24.19 -11.78
N LEU A 268 -0.74 23.11 -11.28
CA LEU A 268 -0.91 22.70 -9.89
C LEU A 268 -0.27 23.69 -8.92
N GLU A 269 0.96 24.16 -9.22
CA GLU A 269 1.66 25.18 -8.43
C GLU A 269 0.88 26.50 -8.42
N ALA A 270 0.35 26.92 -9.58
CA ALA A 270 -0.54 28.09 -9.66
C ALA A 270 -1.81 27.93 -8.82
N GLY A 271 -2.38 26.72 -8.77
CA GLY A 271 -3.55 26.45 -7.93
C GLY A 271 -3.26 26.48 -6.43
N GLU A 272 -2.05 26.08 -6.00
CA GLU A 272 -1.61 26.20 -4.60
C GLU A 272 -1.41 27.67 -4.23
N GLU A 273 -0.76 28.44 -5.09
CA GLU A 273 -0.55 29.88 -4.89
C GLU A 273 -1.88 30.66 -4.83
N LEU A 274 -2.84 30.35 -5.70
CA LEU A 274 -4.14 30.99 -5.69
C LEU A 274 -4.94 30.68 -4.41
N ARG A 275 -4.85 29.46 -3.88
CA ARG A 275 -5.50 29.10 -2.59
C ARG A 275 -4.87 29.85 -1.43
N TYR A 276 -3.53 29.93 -1.41
CA TYR A 276 -2.82 30.72 -0.40
C TYR A 276 -3.23 32.19 -0.43
N ARG A 277 -3.24 32.81 -1.63
CA ARG A 277 -3.73 34.20 -1.80
C ARG A 277 -5.18 34.37 -1.34
N LEU A 278 -6.04 33.38 -1.56
CA LEU A 278 -7.44 33.42 -1.14
C LEU A 278 -7.58 33.47 0.38
N GLU A 279 -6.73 32.74 1.10
CA GLU A 279 -6.73 32.73 2.57
C GLU A 279 -6.28 34.09 3.16
N GLU A 280 -5.31 34.75 2.51
CA GLU A 280 -4.77 36.03 2.96
C GLU A 280 -5.65 37.25 2.56
N THR A 281 -6.56 37.09 1.59
CA THR A 281 -7.35 38.18 1.04
C THR A 281 -8.67 38.38 1.81
N ILE A 282 -9.06 39.62 2.07
CA ILE A 282 -10.35 39.96 2.69
C ILE A 282 -11.52 39.51 1.78
N GLU A 283 -12.64 39.19 2.42
CA GLU A 283 -13.77 38.53 1.77
C GLU A 283 -14.34 39.32 0.56
N GLU A 284 -14.32 40.61 0.64
CA GLU A 284 -14.84 41.53 -0.40
C GLU A 284 -14.00 41.51 -1.69
N GLU A 285 -12.72 41.18 -1.61
CA GLU A 285 -11.77 41.15 -2.75
C GLU A 285 -11.53 39.76 -3.28
N ARG A 286 -12.15 38.72 -2.75
CA ARG A 286 -11.95 37.31 -3.15
C ARG A 286 -12.51 36.94 -4.52
N GLY A 287 -13.44 37.73 -5.07
CA GLY A 287 -14.15 37.44 -6.34
C GLY A 287 -13.21 37.14 -7.52
N PRO A 288 -12.22 38.00 -7.83
CA PRO A 288 -11.25 37.74 -8.92
C PRO A 288 -10.43 36.48 -8.67
N ILE A 289 -10.03 36.19 -7.41
CA ILE A 289 -9.24 35.01 -7.05
C ILE A 289 -10.07 33.73 -7.27
N TYR A 290 -11.35 33.73 -6.87
CA TYR A 290 -12.24 32.62 -7.15
C TYR A 290 -12.37 32.35 -8.66
N SER A 291 -12.48 33.41 -9.49
CA SER A 291 -12.52 33.27 -10.94
C SER A 291 -11.23 32.67 -11.48
N ALA A 292 -10.07 33.05 -10.93
CA ALA A 292 -8.78 32.47 -11.30
C ALA A 292 -8.68 30.99 -10.90
N ILE A 293 -9.14 30.60 -9.71
CA ILE A 293 -9.19 29.19 -9.25
C ILE A 293 -10.09 28.35 -10.15
N VAL A 294 -11.26 28.84 -10.52
CA VAL A 294 -12.16 28.14 -11.45
C VAL A 294 -11.49 27.96 -12.81
N THR A 295 -10.87 29.01 -13.35
CA THR A 295 -10.19 28.96 -14.65
C THR A 295 -8.97 28.00 -14.61
N GLN A 296 -8.20 27.99 -13.53
CA GLN A 296 -7.13 27.04 -13.30
C GLN A 296 -7.66 25.59 -13.25
N SER A 297 -8.77 25.35 -12.57
CA SER A 297 -9.41 24.02 -12.51
C SER A 297 -9.95 23.59 -13.88
N VAL A 298 -10.54 24.51 -14.66
CA VAL A 298 -10.95 24.28 -16.06
C VAL A 298 -9.72 23.88 -16.90
N SER A 299 -8.61 24.62 -16.76
CA SER A 299 -7.38 24.34 -17.50
C SER A 299 -6.82 22.96 -17.18
N LEU A 300 -6.78 22.55 -15.90
CA LEU A 300 -6.37 21.20 -15.50
C LEU A 300 -7.28 20.11 -16.07
N THR A 301 -8.58 20.34 -16.11
CA THR A 301 -9.55 19.40 -16.67
C THR A 301 -9.38 19.23 -18.17
N LEU A 302 -9.22 20.34 -18.90
CA LEU A 302 -8.98 20.31 -20.35
C LEU A 302 -7.62 19.70 -20.70
N PHE A 303 -6.59 20.00 -19.91
CA PHE A 303 -5.27 19.37 -20.05
C PHE A 303 -5.35 17.85 -19.89
N HIS A 304 -6.11 17.40 -18.90
CA HIS A 304 -6.34 15.97 -18.68
C HIS A 304 -7.17 15.33 -19.82
N ALA A 305 -8.20 16.02 -20.31
CA ALA A 305 -8.99 15.55 -21.45
C ALA A 305 -8.11 15.38 -22.72
N LEU A 306 -7.22 16.34 -22.97
CA LEU A 306 -6.26 16.27 -24.06
C LEU A 306 -5.28 15.10 -23.90
N GLU A 307 -4.73 14.93 -22.70
CA GLU A 307 -3.87 13.79 -22.35
C GLU A 307 -4.57 12.45 -22.61
N LEU A 308 -5.82 12.30 -22.17
CA LEU A 308 -6.62 11.08 -22.40
C LEU A 308 -6.83 10.79 -23.88
N LEU A 309 -7.16 11.80 -24.69
CA LEU A 309 -7.32 11.63 -26.12
C LEU A 309 -6.02 11.14 -26.77
N GLU A 310 -4.92 11.85 -26.53
CA GLU A 310 -3.66 11.65 -27.21
C GLU A 310 -2.91 10.38 -26.79
N THR A 311 -3.15 9.92 -25.56
CA THR A 311 -2.41 8.76 -25.02
C THR A 311 -3.27 7.50 -24.89
N GLN A 312 -4.59 7.64 -24.69
CA GLN A 312 -5.51 6.52 -24.40
C GLN A 312 -6.58 6.31 -25.48
N GLY A 313 -7.04 7.39 -26.11
CA GLY A 313 -7.99 7.35 -27.21
C GLY A 313 -9.41 7.81 -26.86
N ILE A 314 -10.25 7.81 -27.89
CA ILE A 314 -11.64 8.31 -27.85
C ILE A 314 -12.48 7.62 -26.77
N PRO A 315 -12.48 6.28 -26.61
CA PRO A 315 -13.35 5.64 -25.62
C PRO A 315 -13.07 6.08 -24.19
N THR A 316 -11.79 6.24 -23.81
CA THR A 316 -11.39 6.68 -22.48
C THR A 316 -11.72 8.15 -22.24
N LEU A 317 -11.52 9.01 -23.26
CA LEU A 317 -11.94 10.41 -23.19
C LEU A 317 -13.46 10.51 -23.05
N THR A 318 -14.24 9.76 -23.84
CA THR A 318 -15.71 9.76 -23.76
C THR A 318 -16.20 9.38 -22.38
N SER A 319 -15.68 8.29 -21.81
CA SER A 319 -16.01 7.88 -20.44
C SER A 319 -15.67 8.95 -19.39
N PHE A 320 -14.59 9.70 -19.58
CA PHE A 320 -14.25 10.82 -18.71
C PHE A 320 -15.24 11.98 -18.84
N LEU A 321 -15.61 12.36 -20.07
CA LEU A 321 -16.55 13.46 -20.32
C LEU A 321 -17.97 13.11 -19.83
N ASP A 322 -18.40 11.84 -19.96
CA ASP A 322 -19.70 11.38 -19.44
C ASP A 322 -19.77 11.54 -17.92
N ARG A 323 -18.71 11.17 -17.19
CA ARG A 323 -18.62 11.40 -15.74
C ARG A 323 -18.59 12.90 -15.40
N MET A 324 -17.88 13.69 -16.19
CA MET A 324 -17.82 15.15 -16.02
C MET A 324 -19.19 15.79 -16.15
N GLU A 325 -20.01 15.34 -17.11
CA GLU A 325 -21.39 15.80 -17.27
C GLU A 325 -22.27 15.44 -16.08
N GLN A 326 -22.15 14.21 -15.56
CA GLN A 326 -22.89 13.75 -14.37
C GLN A 326 -22.56 14.57 -13.12
N GLU A 327 -21.29 14.98 -12.95
CA GLU A 327 -20.80 15.75 -11.80
C GLU A 327 -20.87 17.28 -12.02
N SER A 328 -21.44 17.73 -13.12
CA SER A 328 -21.39 19.15 -13.53
C SER A 328 -22.15 20.11 -12.61
N GLU A 329 -23.22 19.63 -11.96
CA GLU A 329 -23.96 20.45 -10.99
C GLU A 329 -23.18 20.71 -9.69
N GLU A 330 -22.29 19.78 -9.32
CA GLU A 330 -21.47 19.90 -8.11
C GLU A 330 -20.18 20.70 -8.35
N LYS A 331 -19.68 20.74 -9.59
CA LYS A 331 -18.35 21.31 -9.93
C LYS A 331 -18.46 22.45 -10.95
N ARG A 332 -18.25 23.66 -10.49
CA ARG A 332 -18.32 24.87 -11.31
C ARG A 332 -17.39 24.84 -12.54
N SER A 333 -16.22 24.22 -12.41
CA SER A 333 -15.28 24.05 -13.53
C SER A 333 -15.86 23.17 -14.64
N TYR A 334 -16.55 22.09 -14.30
CA TYR A 334 -17.20 21.19 -15.25
C TYR A 334 -18.35 21.90 -15.98
N LYS A 335 -19.22 22.59 -15.24
CA LYS A 335 -20.29 23.42 -15.81
C LYS A 335 -19.75 24.46 -16.78
N THR A 336 -18.61 25.07 -16.47
CA THR A 336 -17.96 26.07 -17.35
C THR A 336 -17.47 25.43 -18.67
N ILE A 337 -16.99 24.20 -18.66
CA ILE A 337 -16.56 23.48 -19.87
C ILE A 337 -17.76 23.09 -20.72
N ILE A 338 -18.80 22.52 -20.11
CA ILE A 338 -19.99 22.03 -20.80
C ILE A 338 -20.75 23.19 -21.49
N ASN A 339 -20.80 24.35 -20.85
CA ASN A 339 -21.44 25.55 -21.42
C ASN A 339 -20.62 26.25 -22.52
N ASN A 340 -19.40 25.76 -22.82
CA ASN A 340 -18.62 26.30 -23.93
C ASN A 340 -19.18 25.81 -25.28
N PRO A 341 -19.44 26.68 -26.26
CA PRO A 341 -19.93 26.26 -27.57
C PRO A 341 -19.06 25.20 -28.27
N GLN A 342 -17.74 25.27 -28.09
CA GLN A 342 -16.80 24.28 -28.65
C GLN A 342 -16.98 22.88 -28.05
N TYR A 343 -17.60 22.77 -26.85
CA TYR A 343 -17.87 21.47 -26.24
C TYR A 343 -18.93 20.68 -26.99
N ILE A 344 -19.90 21.34 -27.54
CA ILE A 344 -20.95 20.70 -28.38
C ILE A 344 -20.32 20.07 -29.63
N GLU A 345 -19.41 20.80 -30.27
CA GLU A 345 -18.68 20.30 -31.44
C GLU A 345 -17.73 19.15 -31.07
N LEU A 346 -17.04 19.24 -29.92
CA LEU A 346 -16.22 18.16 -29.38
C LEU A 346 -17.05 16.87 -29.21
N ARG A 347 -18.24 16.96 -28.60
CA ARG A 347 -19.12 15.80 -28.39
C ARG A 347 -19.64 15.24 -29.71
N ARG A 348 -19.95 16.11 -30.70
CA ARG A 348 -20.35 15.68 -32.03
C ARG A 348 -19.28 14.85 -32.72
N LEU A 349 -18.03 15.32 -32.71
CA LEU A 349 -16.91 14.60 -33.34
C LEU A 349 -16.59 13.28 -32.61
N LEU A 350 -16.65 13.25 -31.27
CA LEU A 350 -16.46 12.02 -30.52
C LEU A 350 -17.52 10.97 -30.85
N ASN A 351 -18.79 11.36 -30.96
CA ASN A 351 -19.89 10.45 -31.33
C ASN A 351 -19.76 9.90 -32.76
N GLN A 352 -19.27 10.72 -33.68
CA GLN A 352 -19.01 10.28 -35.06
C GLN A 352 -17.88 9.27 -35.16
N ASN A 353 -16.88 9.36 -34.25
CA ASN A 353 -15.67 8.57 -34.25
C ASN A 353 -15.60 7.52 -33.11
N VAL A 354 -16.75 7.18 -32.51
CA VAL A 354 -16.82 6.28 -31.34
C VAL A 354 -16.19 4.90 -31.55
N LYS A 355 -16.17 4.41 -32.81
CA LYS A 355 -15.60 3.11 -33.20
C LYS A 355 -14.11 3.19 -33.57
N LEU A 356 -13.54 4.39 -33.64
CA LEU A 356 -12.15 4.58 -34.03
C LEU A 356 -11.22 4.31 -32.84
N ASP A 357 -10.49 3.22 -32.91
CA ASP A 357 -9.48 2.88 -31.89
C ASP A 357 -8.26 3.82 -31.99
N HIS A 358 -7.53 3.93 -30.89
CA HIS A 358 -6.25 4.60 -30.90
C HIS A 358 -5.26 3.83 -31.78
N PRO A 359 -4.40 4.51 -32.59
CA PRO A 359 -3.47 3.85 -33.51
C PRO A 359 -2.45 2.91 -32.83
N LYS A 360 -2.28 2.98 -31.53
CA LYS A 360 -1.50 2.00 -30.76
C LYS A 360 -2.17 0.63 -30.67
N MET A 361 -3.50 0.54 -30.83
CA MET A 361 -4.23 -0.72 -30.68
C MET A 361 -3.85 -1.80 -31.71
N PRO A 362 -3.78 -1.51 -33.03
CA PRO A 362 -3.29 -2.48 -33.99
C PRO A 362 -1.84 -2.90 -33.74
N VAL A 363 -0.97 -1.99 -33.34
CA VAL A 363 0.44 -2.30 -33.01
C VAL A 363 0.53 -3.20 -31.76
N LEU A 364 -0.27 -2.92 -30.72
CA LEU A 364 -0.35 -3.78 -29.53
C LEU A 364 -0.78 -5.19 -29.92
N ARG A 365 -1.83 -5.29 -30.75
CA ARG A 365 -2.33 -6.60 -31.22
C ARG A 365 -1.27 -7.38 -31.97
N GLU A 366 -0.61 -6.73 -32.92
CA GLU A 366 0.47 -7.33 -33.71
C GLU A 366 1.60 -7.87 -32.83
N GLU A 367 2.10 -7.07 -31.86
CA GLU A 367 3.16 -7.49 -30.95
C GLU A 367 2.76 -8.71 -30.09
N VAL A 368 1.53 -8.72 -29.58
CA VAL A 368 1.01 -9.83 -28.77
C VAL A 368 0.82 -11.08 -29.60
N GLU A 369 0.19 -10.95 -30.79
CA GLU A 369 -0.04 -12.09 -31.69
C GLU A 369 1.27 -12.68 -32.21
N ASN A 370 2.25 -11.85 -32.59
CA ASN A 370 3.58 -12.29 -33.01
C ASN A 370 4.29 -13.06 -31.88
N GLN A 371 4.28 -12.53 -30.65
CA GLN A 371 4.89 -13.20 -29.51
C GLN A 371 4.27 -14.56 -29.24
N LEU A 372 2.94 -14.64 -29.18
CA LEU A 372 2.23 -15.88 -28.85
C LEU A 372 2.24 -16.88 -30.02
N SER A 373 2.34 -16.43 -31.27
CA SER A 373 2.48 -17.31 -32.45
C SER A 373 3.85 -17.95 -32.51
N GLN A 374 4.92 -17.19 -32.19
CA GLN A 374 6.29 -17.71 -32.16
C GLN A 374 6.56 -18.58 -30.93
N HIS A 375 5.95 -18.19 -29.78
CA HIS A 375 6.13 -18.84 -28.50
C HIS A 375 4.78 -19.05 -27.80
N PRO A 376 4.05 -20.15 -28.12
CA PRO A 376 2.69 -20.38 -27.62
C PRO A 376 2.53 -20.40 -26.08
N ASN A 377 3.60 -20.77 -25.37
CA ASN A 377 3.60 -20.79 -23.90
C ASN A 377 4.07 -19.48 -23.26
N SER A 378 4.29 -18.44 -24.05
CA SER A 378 4.71 -17.13 -23.57
C SER A 378 3.65 -16.48 -22.72
N LYS A 379 4.11 -15.73 -21.71
CA LYS A 379 3.29 -14.87 -20.87
C LYS A 379 3.52 -13.43 -21.25
N VAL A 380 2.44 -12.70 -21.50
CA VAL A 380 2.47 -11.31 -21.90
C VAL A 380 1.79 -10.43 -20.86
N LEU A 381 2.40 -9.31 -20.50
CA LEU A 381 1.86 -8.34 -19.57
C LEU A 381 1.80 -6.96 -20.24
N VAL A 382 0.61 -6.42 -20.40
CA VAL A 382 0.39 -5.07 -20.93
C VAL A 382 0.07 -4.11 -19.79
N PHE A 383 0.80 -3.03 -19.69
CA PHE A 383 0.55 -1.98 -18.73
C PHE A 383 -0.15 -0.79 -19.34
N THR A 384 -1.19 -0.32 -18.67
CA THR A 384 -1.82 0.98 -18.93
C THR A 384 -2.09 1.72 -17.63
N GLN A 385 -2.24 3.04 -17.70
CA GLN A 385 -2.45 3.87 -16.50
C GLN A 385 -3.91 3.86 -16.04
N TYR A 386 -4.85 3.74 -16.97
CA TYR A 386 -6.27 3.93 -16.71
C TYR A 386 -7.05 2.60 -16.77
N ARG A 387 -8.00 2.43 -15.84
CA ARG A 387 -8.86 1.25 -15.79
C ARG A 387 -9.80 1.16 -16.99
N ASP A 388 -10.29 2.32 -17.46
CA ASP A 388 -11.18 2.40 -18.61
C ASP A 388 -10.45 1.92 -19.86
N THR A 389 -9.18 2.32 -20.04
CA THR A 389 -8.31 1.82 -21.11
C THR A 389 -8.09 0.31 -20.98
N ALA A 390 -7.78 -0.18 -19.76
CA ALA A 390 -7.59 -1.62 -19.53
C ALA A 390 -8.83 -2.42 -19.95
N SER A 391 -10.03 -1.96 -19.59
CA SER A 391 -11.29 -2.59 -19.98
C SER A 391 -11.49 -2.58 -21.50
N HIS A 392 -11.23 -1.43 -22.14
CA HIS A 392 -11.34 -1.29 -23.60
C HIS A 392 -10.39 -2.24 -24.33
N LEU A 393 -9.11 -2.29 -23.93
CA LEU A 393 -8.12 -3.17 -24.53
C LEU A 393 -8.49 -4.65 -24.38
N VAL A 394 -8.96 -5.07 -23.19
CA VAL A 394 -9.44 -6.46 -22.98
C VAL A 394 -10.59 -6.79 -23.94
N ASN A 395 -11.58 -5.93 -24.05
CA ASN A 395 -12.73 -6.17 -24.92
C ASN A 395 -12.30 -6.29 -26.39
N ARG A 396 -11.46 -5.36 -26.86
CA ARG A 396 -10.98 -5.37 -28.26
C ARG A 396 -10.07 -6.55 -28.59
N LEU A 397 -9.27 -7.04 -27.65
CA LEU A 397 -8.41 -8.21 -27.87
C LEU A 397 -9.21 -9.52 -27.79
N ARG A 398 -10.26 -9.58 -26.96
CA ARG A 398 -11.16 -10.74 -26.89
C ARG A 398 -12.02 -10.92 -28.15
N GLU A 399 -12.38 -9.82 -28.84
CA GLU A 399 -13.15 -9.88 -30.10
C GLU A 399 -12.49 -10.75 -31.18
N THR A 400 -11.17 -10.95 -31.13
CA THR A 400 -10.45 -11.82 -32.06
C THR A 400 -10.72 -13.31 -31.81
N GLY A 401 -11.20 -13.68 -30.62
CA GLY A 401 -11.47 -15.08 -30.23
C GLY A 401 -10.24 -15.98 -30.10
N ARG A 402 -9.04 -15.42 -30.29
CA ARG A 402 -7.77 -16.18 -30.33
C ARG A 402 -6.91 -16.04 -29.06
N LEU A 403 -7.20 -15.03 -28.23
CA LEU A 403 -6.37 -14.66 -27.10
C LEU A 403 -7.10 -14.88 -25.78
N SER A 404 -6.47 -15.59 -24.84
CA SER A 404 -6.92 -15.66 -23.45
C SER A 404 -6.42 -14.42 -22.70
N VAL A 405 -7.31 -13.44 -22.49
CA VAL A 405 -7.00 -12.12 -21.97
C VAL A 405 -7.76 -11.86 -20.68
N GLU A 406 -7.05 -11.44 -19.63
CA GLU A 406 -7.66 -11.03 -18.36
C GLU A 406 -7.27 -9.61 -17.97
N ARG A 407 -8.22 -8.90 -17.30
CA ARG A 407 -8.02 -7.56 -16.74
C ARG A 407 -7.50 -7.66 -15.32
N PHE A 408 -6.43 -6.93 -15.01
CA PHE A 408 -5.83 -6.94 -13.68
C PHE A 408 -5.72 -5.51 -13.10
N VAL A 409 -6.63 -5.15 -12.17
CA VAL A 409 -6.77 -3.80 -11.61
C VAL A 409 -6.84 -3.83 -10.08
N GLY A 410 -6.71 -2.66 -9.45
CA GLY A 410 -6.75 -2.54 -7.99
C GLY A 410 -8.15 -2.74 -7.39
N GLN A 411 -8.19 -2.87 -6.05
CA GLN A 411 -9.40 -3.17 -5.27
C GLN A 411 -10.35 -1.98 -5.12
N ALA A 412 -9.84 -0.74 -5.19
CA ALA A 412 -10.66 0.45 -4.95
C ALA A 412 -11.86 0.47 -5.89
N SER A 413 -13.06 0.60 -5.35
CA SER A 413 -14.30 0.78 -6.13
C SER A 413 -14.34 2.17 -6.75
N LYS A 414 -14.81 2.27 -8.00
CA LYS A 414 -15.17 3.49 -8.69
C LYS A 414 -16.62 3.38 -9.15
N GLN A 415 -17.24 4.50 -9.49
CA GLN A 415 -18.67 4.63 -9.77
C GLN A 415 -19.23 3.56 -10.73
N ASN A 416 -18.45 3.09 -11.70
CA ASN A 416 -18.85 2.07 -12.69
C ASN A 416 -17.85 0.88 -12.76
N ASP A 417 -16.94 0.75 -11.79
CA ASP A 417 -15.94 -0.32 -11.72
C ASP A 417 -15.66 -0.71 -10.26
N PRO A 418 -16.23 -1.84 -9.80
CA PRO A 418 -16.05 -2.29 -8.41
C PRO A 418 -14.61 -2.67 -8.07
N GLY A 419 -13.72 -2.70 -9.06
CA GLY A 419 -12.35 -3.19 -8.88
C GLY A 419 -12.30 -4.72 -8.75
N LEU A 420 -11.14 -5.24 -8.35
CA LEU A 420 -10.93 -6.67 -8.11
C LEU A 420 -10.63 -6.92 -6.64
N SER A 421 -11.36 -7.84 -6.00
CA SER A 421 -11.05 -8.28 -4.64
C SER A 421 -9.67 -8.98 -4.58
N GLN A 422 -9.10 -9.12 -3.39
CA GLN A 422 -7.83 -9.85 -3.22
C GLN A 422 -7.92 -11.30 -3.69
N ASP A 423 -9.05 -11.94 -3.46
CA ASP A 423 -9.25 -13.34 -3.85
C ASP A 423 -9.35 -13.48 -5.38
N MET A 424 -10.07 -12.57 -6.06
CA MET A 424 -10.10 -12.51 -7.52
C MET A 424 -8.72 -12.22 -8.12
N GLN A 425 -7.96 -11.29 -7.53
CA GLN A 425 -6.60 -11.01 -7.97
C GLN A 425 -5.69 -12.26 -7.84
N ALA A 426 -5.82 -12.99 -6.72
CA ALA A 426 -5.06 -14.22 -6.50
C ALA A 426 -5.45 -15.33 -7.49
N GLU A 427 -6.73 -15.44 -7.84
CA GLU A 427 -7.23 -16.38 -8.83
C GLU A 427 -6.70 -16.07 -10.23
N ILE A 428 -6.80 -14.82 -10.69
CA ILE A 428 -6.27 -14.37 -11.98
C ILE A 428 -4.76 -14.66 -12.09
N LEU A 429 -3.99 -14.35 -11.02
CA LEU A 429 -2.56 -14.61 -11.02
C LEU A 429 -2.23 -16.12 -11.02
N ARG A 430 -3.08 -16.94 -10.43
CA ARG A 430 -2.95 -18.40 -10.48
C ARG A 430 -3.17 -18.91 -11.91
N ASN A 431 -4.28 -18.54 -12.54
CA ASN A 431 -4.60 -18.91 -13.93
C ASN A 431 -3.50 -18.43 -14.88
N PHE A 432 -2.95 -17.23 -14.65
CA PHE A 432 -1.82 -16.72 -15.42
C PHE A 432 -0.52 -17.51 -15.17
N ARG A 433 -0.29 -17.96 -13.93
CA ARG A 433 0.88 -18.80 -13.59
C ARG A 433 0.77 -20.18 -14.23
N ASP A 434 -0.42 -20.78 -14.21
CA ASP A 434 -0.69 -22.14 -14.68
C ASP A 434 -0.79 -22.20 -16.22
N GLY A 435 -0.97 -21.05 -16.88
CA GLY A 435 -1.00 -20.93 -18.34
C GLY A 435 -2.39 -20.92 -18.96
N ASP A 436 -3.47 -20.94 -18.15
CA ASP A 436 -4.86 -20.81 -18.61
C ASP A 436 -5.13 -19.42 -19.20
N THR A 437 -4.40 -18.41 -18.72
CA THR A 437 -4.36 -17.07 -19.27
C THR A 437 -2.95 -16.75 -19.77
N SER A 438 -2.82 -16.33 -21.03
CA SER A 438 -1.54 -15.95 -21.64
C SER A 438 -1.25 -14.45 -21.62
N LEU A 439 -2.29 -13.62 -21.48
CA LEU A 439 -2.21 -12.17 -21.57
C LEU A 439 -2.92 -11.48 -20.41
N LEU A 440 -2.20 -10.65 -19.64
CA LEU A 440 -2.78 -9.75 -18.65
C LEU A 440 -2.72 -8.31 -19.12
N ILE A 441 -3.84 -7.59 -19.01
CA ILE A 441 -3.90 -6.13 -19.15
C ILE A 441 -4.00 -5.52 -17.76
N ALA A 442 -2.96 -4.84 -17.33
CA ALA A 442 -2.82 -4.41 -15.94
C ALA A 442 -2.64 -2.91 -15.77
N THR A 443 -3.13 -2.38 -14.66
CA THR A 443 -2.80 -1.03 -14.20
C THR A 443 -1.63 -1.06 -13.20
N CYS A 444 -1.36 0.05 -12.52
CA CYS A 444 -0.25 0.18 -11.57
C CYS A 444 -0.22 -0.88 -10.45
N VAL A 445 -1.32 -1.58 -10.19
CA VAL A 445 -1.36 -2.66 -9.18
C VAL A 445 -0.39 -3.80 -9.48
N ALA A 446 -0.05 -4.01 -10.75
CA ALA A 446 0.90 -5.02 -11.19
C ALA A 446 2.37 -4.55 -11.14
N GLU A 447 2.64 -3.29 -10.79
CA GLU A 447 4.00 -2.75 -10.71
C GLU A 447 4.72 -3.25 -9.47
N GLU A 448 4.06 -3.25 -8.31
CA GLU A 448 4.62 -3.68 -7.02
C GLU A 448 3.57 -4.36 -6.13
N GLY A 449 4.03 -5.05 -5.12
CA GLY A 449 3.15 -5.59 -4.06
C GLY A 449 2.53 -6.94 -4.36
N LEU A 450 2.73 -7.52 -5.54
CA LEU A 450 2.17 -8.82 -5.93
C LEU A 450 3.23 -9.72 -6.59
N ASP A 451 3.12 -11.01 -6.33
CA ASP A 451 3.96 -12.03 -6.96
C ASP A 451 3.45 -12.40 -8.35
N ILE A 452 3.71 -11.51 -9.30
CA ILE A 452 3.44 -11.78 -10.71
C ILE A 452 4.56 -12.65 -11.26
N PRO A 453 4.25 -13.78 -11.91
CA PRO A 453 5.26 -14.63 -12.52
C PRO A 453 6.09 -13.84 -13.55
N SER A 454 7.31 -14.34 -13.84
CA SER A 454 8.13 -13.77 -14.92
C SER A 454 7.37 -13.86 -16.24
N VAL A 455 7.40 -12.79 -17.01
CA VAL A 455 6.77 -12.72 -18.34
C VAL A 455 7.85 -12.56 -19.42
N ASP A 456 7.54 -13.01 -20.62
CA ASP A 456 8.47 -12.99 -21.76
C ASP A 456 8.39 -11.65 -22.51
N LEU A 457 7.18 -11.08 -22.57
CA LEU A 457 6.92 -9.77 -23.16
C LEU A 457 6.19 -8.84 -22.19
N VAL A 458 6.73 -7.64 -22.01
CA VAL A 458 6.04 -6.53 -21.37
C VAL A 458 5.74 -5.45 -22.40
N VAL A 459 4.49 -5.03 -22.51
CA VAL A 459 4.10 -3.89 -23.35
C VAL A 459 3.65 -2.72 -22.49
N PHE A 460 4.24 -1.57 -22.70
CA PHE A 460 3.76 -0.30 -22.16
C PHE A 460 2.85 0.33 -23.20
N TYR A 461 1.55 0.36 -22.94
CA TYR A 461 0.58 1.00 -23.86
C TYR A 461 0.82 2.50 -23.98
N GLU A 462 1.39 3.12 -22.94
CA GLU A 462 1.89 4.49 -22.95
C GLU A 462 3.18 4.62 -22.13
N PRO A 463 4.09 5.55 -22.50
CA PRO A 463 5.23 5.92 -21.68
C PRO A 463 4.79 6.52 -20.35
N ILE A 464 5.57 6.33 -19.29
CA ILE A 464 5.25 6.84 -17.96
C ILE A 464 6.30 7.85 -17.54
N PRO A 465 5.92 9.05 -17.10
CA PRO A 465 6.87 10.06 -16.66
C PRO A 465 7.44 9.78 -15.23
N SER A 466 7.53 8.52 -14.83
CA SER A 466 8.02 8.09 -13.52
C SER A 466 9.08 7.01 -13.68
N GLU A 467 10.30 7.32 -13.24
CA GLU A 467 11.44 6.40 -13.23
C GLU A 467 11.17 5.17 -12.36
N ILE A 468 10.50 5.35 -11.21
CA ILE A 468 10.13 4.26 -10.30
C ILE A 468 9.26 3.24 -11.03
N ARG A 469 8.14 3.72 -11.59
CA ARG A 469 7.17 2.87 -12.28
C ARG A 469 7.76 2.23 -13.55
N TYR A 470 8.60 2.97 -14.29
CA TYR A 470 9.29 2.43 -15.45
C TYR A 470 10.19 1.23 -15.08
N ILE A 471 11.01 1.38 -14.04
CA ILE A 471 11.91 0.32 -13.57
C ILE A 471 11.10 -0.88 -13.04
N GLN A 472 10.01 -0.64 -12.30
CA GLN A 472 9.16 -1.68 -11.74
C GLN A 472 8.44 -2.49 -12.82
N ARG A 473 7.91 -1.82 -13.87
CA ARG A 473 7.25 -2.47 -15.01
C ARG A 473 8.25 -3.27 -15.86
N LYS A 474 9.37 -2.66 -16.23
CA LYS A 474 10.44 -3.33 -16.99
C LYS A 474 10.94 -4.57 -16.25
N GLY A 475 11.09 -4.50 -14.95
CA GLY A 475 11.56 -5.61 -14.12
C GLY A 475 10.59 -6.80 -13.96
N ARG A 476 9.46 -6.82 -14.67
CA ARG A 476 8.59 -8.01 -14.75
C ARG A 476 9.07 -9.02 -15.78
N THR A 477 9.88 -8.61 -16.76
CA THR A 477 10.54 -9.48 -17.72
C THR A 477 12.04 -9.60 -17.44
N GLY A 478 12.75 -10.53 -18.11
CA GLY A 478 14.19 -10.73 -17.95
C GLY A 478 14.62 -11.40 -16.63
N ARG A 479 13.70 -11.95 -15.84
CA ARG A 479 14.05 -12.56 -14.53
C ARG A 479 14.71 -13.93 -14.64
N LYS A 480 14.21 -14.78 -15.53
CA LYS A 480 14.69 -16.17 -15.71
C LYS A 480 15.31 -16.41 -17.07
N THR A 481 14.79 -15.76 -18.09
CA THR A 481 15.21 -15.84 -19.49
C THR A 481 15.35 -14.44 -20.05
N ALA A 482 15.98 -14.28 -21.21
CA ALA A 482 15.96 -13.04 -21.96
C ALA A 482 14.51 -12.61 -22.20
N GLY A 483 14.24 -11.32 -22.06
CA GLY A 483 12.88 -10.77 -22.17
C GLY A 483 12.80 -9.63 -23.15
N LYS A 484 11.59 -9.27 -23.57
CA LYS A 484 11.31 -8.14 -24.45
C LYS A 484 10.38 -7.13 -23.74
N ALA A 485 10.70 -5.85 -23.88
CA ALA A 485 9.86 -4.74 -23.44
C ALA A 485 9.55 -3.83 -24.63
N VAL A 486 8.28 -3.69 -24.99
CA VAL A 486 7.83 -2.82 -26.07
C VAL A 486 7.12 -1.60 -25.47
N ILE A 487 7.46 -0.41 -25.93
CA ILE A 487 6.87 0.84 -25.46
C ILE A 487 6.21 1.54 -26.66
N LEU A 488 4.89 1.70 -26.56
CA LEU A 488 4.10 2.35 -27.60
C LEU A 488 4.02 3.85 -27.32
N ALA A 489 4.27 4.69 -28.31
CA ALA A 489 4.21 6.14 -28.19
C ALA A 489 3.59 6.77 -29.44
N ALA A 490 2.67 7.73 -29.25
CA ALA A 490 2.15 8.53 -30.33
C ALA A 490 3.00 9.78 -30.54
N ASN A 491 3.41 10.02 -31.79
CA ASN A 491 4.21 11.18 -32.17
C ASN A 491 3.44 12.49 -31.93
N ASP A 492 4.17 13.54 -31.59
CA ASP A 492 3.64 14.90 -31.36
C ASP A 492 2.57 14.98 -30.25
N THR A 493 2.65 14.07 -29.27
CA THR A 493 1.72 13.97 -28.13
C THR A 493 2.46 14.00 -26.79
N PHE A 494 1.67 13.91 -25.70
CA PHE A 494 2.21 13.75 -24.35
C PHE A 494 3.09 12.50 -24.18
N ASP A 495 2.90 11.45 -24.97
CA ASP A 495 3.73 10.25 -24.91
C ASP A 495 5.21 10.57 -25.14
N ILE A 496 5.51 11.42 -26.11
CA ILE A 496 6.89 11.83 -26.42
C ILE A 496 7.50 12.64 -25.26
N ALA A 497 6.72 13.55 -24.67
CA ALA A 497 7.17 14.31 -23.51
C ALA A 497 7.46 13.40 -22.30
N TYR A 498 6.60 12.41 -22.06
CA TYR A 498 6.75 11.44 -20.96
C TYR A 498 7.95 10.52 -21.18
N LEU A 499 8.21 10.11 -22.42
CA LEU A 499 9.38 9.33 -22.80
C LEU A 499 10.68 10.05 -22.41
N TYR A 500 10.85 11.29 -22.87
CA TYR A 500 12.04 12.06 -22.53
C TYR A 500 12.17 12.33 -21.04
N ALA A 501 11.05 12.61 -20.36
CA ALA A 501 11.03 12.82 -18.92
C ALA A 501 11.49 11.58 -18.15
N SER A 502 11.04 10.39 -18.51
CA SER A 502 11.41 9.14 -17.82
C SER A 502 12.89 8.81 -17.99
N ARG A 503 13.43 8.90 -19.21
CA ARG A 503 14.87 8.69 -19.49
C ARG A 503 15.76 9.63 -18.68
N ARG A 504 15.46 10.93 -18.74
CA ARG A 504 16.21 11.94 -18.00
C ARG A 504 16.19 11.70 -16.49
N ARG A 505 15.06 11.24 -15.95
CA ARG A 505 14.93 10.96 -14.50
C ARG A 505 15.76 9.76 -14.07
N VAL A 506 15.84 8.69 -14.86
CA VAL A 506 16.70 7.53 -14.55
C VAL A 506 18.17 7.97 -14.48
N GLU A 507 18.66 8.79 -15.43
CA GLU A 507 20.03 9.32 -15.40
C GLU A 507 20.27 10.23 -14.19
N MET A 508 19.30 11.12 -13.89
CA MET A 508 19.39 12.01 -12.72
C MET A 508 19.43 11.23 -11.42
N MET A 509 18.62 10.18 -11.25
CA MET A 509 18.62 9.35 -10.07
C MET A 509 20.02 8.78 -9.77
N ARG A 510 20.70 8.25 -10.81
CA ARG A 510 22.07 7.70 -10.67
C ARG A 510 23.06 8.76 -10.15
N LYS A 511 23.04 9.96 -10.73
CA LYS A 511 23.91 11.08 -10.31
C LYS A 511 23.61 11.55 -8.88
N ILE A 512 22.33 11.68 -8.55
CA ILE A 512 21.90 12.16 -7.22
C ILE A 512 22.28 11.15 -6.12
N THR A 513 22.04 9.86 -6.33
CA THR A 513 22.39 8.82 -5.34
C THR A 513 23.89 8.75 -5.08
N SER A 514 24.71 8.88 -6.12
CA SER A 514 26.17 8.93 -5.98
C SER A 514 26.65 10.15 -5.18
N ASN A 515 26.08 11.34 -5.46
CA ASN A 515 26.48 12.58 -4.78
C ASN A 515 26.01 12.57 -3.30
N LEU A 516 24.76 12.18 -3.05
CA LEU A 516 24.22 12.12 -1.69
C LEU A 516 25.01 11.17 -0.79
N ASN A 517 25.52 10.07 -1.32
CA ASN A 517 26.32 9.13 -0.54
C ASN A 517 27.56 9.77 0.12
N GLN A 518 28.08 10.86 -0.47
CA GLN A 518 29.20 11.63 0.09
C GLN A 518 28.76 12.65 1.15
N GLU A 519 27.48 13.00 1.19
CA GLU A 519 26.91 13.98 2.11
C GLU A 519 26.33 13.32 3.39
N LEU A 520 26.20 11.99 3.42
CA LEU A 520 25.62 11.28 4.55
C LEU A 520 26.55 11.24 5.76
N ASN A 521 25.98 11.42 6.95
CA ASN A 521 26.72 11.41 8.20
C ASN A 521 26.52 10.08 8.96
N PRO A 522 27.52 9.62 9.69
CA PRO A 522 27.36 8.46 10.58
C PRO A 522 26.32 8.73 11.67
N LEU A 523 25.51 7.72 11.98
CA LEU A 523 24.57 7.79 13.09
C LEU A 523 25.32 7.72 14.44
N ALA A 524 25.09 8.69 15.32
CA ALA A 524 25.55 8.63 16.69
C ALA A 524 24.73 7.58 17.48
N ARG A 525 25.33 6.44 17.77
CA ARG A 525 24.69 5.34 18.52
C ARG A 525 24.83 5.55 20.01
N LYS A 526 23.83 5.11 20.78
CA LYS A 526 23.75 5.33 22.24
C LYS A 526 24.70 4.47 23.06
N GLY A 527 25.14 3.36 22.51
CA GLY A 527 26.01 2.40 23.23
C GLY A 527 27.10 1.79 22.35
N PRO A 528 27.94 0.95 22.92
CA PRO A 528 28.90 0.19 22.15
C PRO A 528 28.20 -0.86 21.30
N ARG A 529 28.87 -1.32 20.25
CA ARG A 529 28.37 -2.44 19.45
C ARG A 529 28.23 -3.66 20.36
N PRO A 530 27.09 -4.36 20.37
CA PRO A 530 26.93 -5.58 21.18
C PRO A 530 28.00 -6.59 20.82
N GLU A 531 28.52 -7.29 21.84
CA GLU A 531 29.46 -8.37 21.60
C GLU A 531 28.75 -9.55 20.91
N PRO A 532 29.34 -10.12 19.86
CA PRO A 532 28.78 -11.28 19.22
C PRO A 532 28.67 -12.47 20.21
N ASN A 533 27.49 -13.06 20.25
CA ASN A 533 27.22 -14.32 20.95
C ASN A 533 26.67 -15.32 19.91
N PRO A 534 27.56 -15.91 19.08
CA PRO A 534 27.15 -16.70 17.93
C PRO A 534 26.50 -18.03 18.36
N LEU A 535 25.65 -18.54 17.52
CA LEU A 535 25.09 -19.87 17.65
C LEU A 535 26.20 -20.93 17.64
N THR A 536 26.10 -21.88 18.53
CA THR A 536 26.98 -23.04 18.55
C THR A 536 26.65 -24.01 17.40
N ILE A 537 27.60 -24.90 17.08
CA ILE A 537 27.40 -25.92 16.05
C ILE A 537 26.20 -26.80 16.38
N ASP A 538 25.97 -27.12 17.64
CA ASP A 538 24.86 -27.97 18.07
C ASP A 538 23.52 -27.22 17.97
N GLU A 539 23.46 -25.93 18.28
CA GLU A 539 22.30 -25.09 18.09
C GLU A 539 21.95 -25.00 16.59
N ILE A 540 22.94 -24.83 15.72
CA ILE A 540 22.72 -24.82 14.25
C ILE A 540 22.18 -26.17 13.76
N ARG A 541 22.75 -27.29 14.22
CA ARG A 541 22.29 -28.65 13.87
C ARG A 541 20.84 -28.88 14.33
N ASN A 542 20.50 -28.40 15.50
CA ASN A 542 19.13 -28.48 16.03
C ASN A 542 18.16 -27.66 15.16
N LEU A 543 18.49 -26.41 14.84
CA LEU A 543 17.71 -25.58 13.92
C LEU A 543 17.55 -26.28 12.55
N GLU A 544 18.64 -26.81 12.01
CA GLU A 544 18.60 -27.52 10.74
C GLU A 544 17.69 -28.75 10.78
N LYS A 545 17.76 -29.54 11.87
CA LYS A 545 16.91 -30.72 12.07
C LYS A 545 15.42 -30.31 12.12
N HIS A 546 15.07 -29.32 12.92
CA HIS A 546 13.69 -28.81 13.01
C HIS A 546 13.19 -28.26 11.68
N ALA A 547 14.01 -27.46 10.98
CA ALA A 547 13.68 -26.91 9.68
C ALA A 547 13.49 -27.99 8.60
N ARG A 548 14.21 -29.11 8.66
CA ARG A 548 14.03 -30.26 7.75
C ARG A 548 12.73 -31.01 8.05
N THR A 549 12.42 -31.25 9.32
CA THR A 549 11.16 -31.91 9.73
C THR A 549 9.96 -31.13 9.24
N THR A 550 9.94 -29.82 9.46
CA THR A 550 8.85 -28.93 8.99
C THR A 550 8.69 -28.91 7.47
N ARG A 551 9.78 -29.14 6.71
CA ARG A 551 9.72 -29.19 5.23
C ARG A 551 9.29 -30.54 4.68
N LEU A 552 9.63 -31.63 5.35
CA LEU A 552 9.26 -32.97 4.92
C LEU A 552 7.80 -33.30 5.22
N GLU A 553 7.22 -32.62 6.20
CA GLU A 553 5.83 -32.79 6.60
C GLU A 553 5.08 -31.44 6.47
N PRO A 554 4.83 -30.96 5.25
CA PRO A 554 4.16 -29.67 5.04
C PRO A 554 2.73 -29.64 5.60
N GLU A 555 2.11 -30.79 5.87
CA GLU A 555 0.80 -30.89 6.55
C GLU A 555 0.86 -30.46 8.03
N LEU A 556 2.05 -30.48 8.66
CA LEU A 556 2.25 -29.95 10.01
C LEU A 556 2.39 -28.43 10.07
N VAL A 557 2.71 -27.80 8.94
CA VAL A 557 2.80 -26.34 8.84
C VAL A 557 1.40 -25.77 8.67
N LYS A 558 0.78 -25.37 9.78
CA LYS A 558 -0.51 -24.70 9.72
C LYS A 558 -0.35 -23.34 9.07
N PRO A 559 -1.15 -23.04 8.00
CA PRO A 559 -1.21 -21.68 7.43
C PRO A 559 -1.46 -20.65 8.55
N GLU A 560 -0.92 -19.45 8.42
CA GLU A 560 -1.06 -18.37 9.42
C GLU A 560 -2.52 -18.16 9.84
N GLU A 561 -3.43 -18.22 8.88
CA GLU A 561 -4.88 -18.13 9.14
C GLU A 561 -5.42 -19.26 10.02
N GLN A 562 -4.84 -20.47 9.93
CA GLN A 562 -5.21 -21.58 10.81
C GLN A 562 -4.63 -21.40 12.22
N LYS A 563 -3.40 -20.87 12.35
CA LYS A 563 -2.80 -20.54 13.64
C LYS A 563 -3.63 -19.47 14.36
N VAL A 564 -4.05 -18.43 13.65
CA VAL A 564 -4.93 -17.40 14.20
C VAL A 564 -6.30 -17.98 14.58
N LYS A 565 -6.91 -18.82 13.74
CA LYS A 565 -8.19 -19.49 14.07
C LYS A 565 -8.06 -20.41 15.27
N GLN A 566 -6.95 -21.14 15.41
CA GLN A 566 -6.69 -21.98 16.57
C GLN A 566 -6.56 -21.14 17.83
N PHE A 567 -5.76 -20.07 17.79
CA PHE A 567 -5.62 -19.13 18.91
C PHE A 567 -6.97 -18.57 19.36
N LEU A 568 -7.81 -18.11 18.44
CA LEU A 568 -9.15 -17.60 18.77
C LEU A 568 -10.04 -18.66 19.41
N ARG A 569 -9.97 -19.92 18.95
CA ARG A 569 -10.70 -21.04 19.57
C ARG A 569 -10.23 -21.31 20.99
N GLU A 570 -8.92 -21.22 21.23
CA GLU A 570 -8.34 -21.39 22.56
C GLU A 570 -8.73 -20.23 23.49
N VAL A 571 -8.74 -19.00 23.00
CA VAL A 571 -9.26 -17.82 23.71
C VAL A 571 -10.75 -18.01 24.05
N ASP A 572 -11.58 -18.51 23.13
CA ASP A 572 -13.00 -18.79 23.38
C ASP A 572 -13.19 -19.85 24.44
N ARG A 573 -12.35 -20.90 24.42
CA ARG A 573 -12.39 -21.96 25.43
C ARG A 573 -11.99 -21.40 26.80
N ALA A 574 -10.90 -20.66 26.89
CA ALA A 574 -10.43 -20.00 28.10
C ALA A 574 -11.46 -18.98 28.63
N SER A 575 -12.11 -18.20 27.76
CA SER A 575 -13.15 -17.25 28.13
C SER A 575 -14.34 -17.95 28.83
N ARG A 576 -14.81 -19.08 28.32
CA ARG A 576 -15.88 -19.86 28.96
C ARG A 576 -15.47 -20.40 30.33
N TYR A 577 -14.25 -20.90 30.46
CA TYR A 577 -13.71 -21.39 31.70
C TYR A 577 -13.61 -20.29 32.76
N ILE A 578 -12.97 -19.16 32.41
CA ILE A 578 -12.80 -18.02 33.29
C ILE A 578 -14.14 -17.41 33.69
N TRP A 579 -15.10 -17.26 32.76
CA TRP A 579 -16.42 -16.76 33.07
C TRP A 579 -17.18 -17.68 34.04
N THR A 580 -17.12 -19.01 33.84
CA THR A 580 -17.74 -19.98 34.73
C THR A 580 -17.17 -19.93 36.14
N LYS A 581 -15.85 -19.75 36.27
CA LYS A 581 -15.20 -19.59 37.58
C LYS A 581 -15.54 -18.25 38.23
N ALA A 582 -15.52 -17.16 37.49
CA ALA A 582 -15.88 -15.85 37.99
C ALA A 582 -17.34 -15.77 38.44
N MET A 583 -18.26 -16.48 37.78
CA MET A 583 -19.67 -16.63 38.24
C MET A 583 -19.77 -17.37 39.59
N LYS A 584 -18.91 -18.36 39.83
CA LYS A 584 -18.88 -19.08 41.13
C LYS A 584 -18.24 -18.25 42.24
N ALA A 585 -17.26 -17.43 41.94
CA ALA A 585 -16.57 -16.55 42.90
C ALA A 585 -17.41 -15.34 43.33
N GLY A 586 -18.43 -14.97 42.58
CA GLY A 586 -19.35 -13.89 42.90
C GLY A 586 -18.68 -12.52 43.00
N SER A 587 -19.09 -11.71 44.01
CA SER A 587 -18.60 -10.32 44.17
C SER A 587 -17.16 -10.22 44.68
N THR A 588 -16.59 -11.29 45.24
CA THR A 588 -15.19 -11.30 45.74
C THR A 588 -14.16 -11.29 44.61
N GLY A 589 -14.59 -11.69 43.40
CA GLY A 589 -13.74 -11.78 42.22
C GLY A 589 -12.64 -12.85 42.32
N LEU A 590 -11.99 -13.09 41.19
CA LEU A 590 -10.87 -14.02 41.06
C LEU A 590 -9.57 -13.25 40.93
N LEU A 591 -8.49 -13.69 41.56
CA LEU A 591 -7.15 -13.21 41.33
C LEU A 591 -6.71 -13.63 39.93
N VAL A 592 -6.08 -12.72 39.21
CA VAL A 592 -5.60 -13.01 37.85
C VAL A 592 -4.41 -13.98 37.88
N GLU A 593 -3.58 -13.92 38.93
CA GLU A 593 -2.48 -14.88 39.15
C GLU A 593 -2.99 -16.30 39.35
N ASP A 594 -4.00 -16.51 40.22
CA ASP A 594 -4.60 -17.82 40.46
C ASP A 594 -5.21 -18.40 39.15
N LEU A 595 -5.82 -17.55 38.33
CA LEU A 595 -6.32 -17.97 37.02
C LEU A 595 -5.21 -18.38 36.05
N MET A 596 -4.04 -17.75 36.12
CA MET A 596 -2.90 -18.12 35.29
C MET A 596 -2.29 -19.45 35.71
N ASP A 597 -2.16 -19.68 37.00
CA ASP A 597 -1.58 -20.91 37.54
C ASP A 597 -2.48 -22.12 37.28
N GLU A 598 -3.77 -22.01 37.56
CA GLU A 598 -4.74 -23.10 37.33
C GLU A 598 -4.93 -23.45 35.84
N THR A 599 -4.90 -22.42 34.95
CA THR A 599 -5.05 -22.65 33.52
C THR A 599 -3.77 -23.23 32.90
N PHE A 600 -2.60 -23.00 33.50
CA PHE A 600 -1.34 -23.60 33.07
C PHE A 600 -1.36 -25.13 33.22
N GLU A 601 -1.99 -25.66 34.29
CA GLU A 601 -2.20 -27.11 34.45
C GLU A 601 -3.10 -27.71 33.37
N GLU A 602 -3.99 -26.91 32.77
CA GLU A 602 -4.87 -27.33 31.64
C GLU A 602 -4.20 -27.08 30.25
N GLY A 603 -2.94 -26.65 30.20
CA GLY A 603 -2.20 -26.40 28.97
C GLY A 603 -2.58 -25.08 28.26
N ILE A 604 -3.22 -24.15 28.97
CA ILE A 604 -3.57 -22.82 28.46
C ILE A 604 -2.43 -21.83 28.81
N THR A 605 -1.91 -21.14 27.82
CA THR A 605 -0.81 -20.20 28.05
C THR A 605 -1.28 -18.91 28.73
N PRO A 606 -0.42 -18.22 29.52
CA PRO A 606 -0.77 -16.93 30.12
C PRO A 606 -1.26 -15.88 29.14
N ALA A 607 -0.75 -15.91 27.92
CA ALA A 607 -1.18 -15.00 26.85
C ALA A 607 -2.65 -15.23 26.43
N ILE A 608 -3.08 -16.50 26.37
CA ILE A 608 -4.47 -16.87 26.07
C ILE A 608 -5.39 -16.45 27.22
N VAL A 609 -4.94 -16.61 28.48
CA VAL A 609 -5.71 -16.18 29.66
C VAL A 609 -5.91 -14.66 29.65
N LYS A 610 -4.85 -13.87 29.39
CA LYS A 610 -4.96 -12.41 29.25
C LYS A 610 -5.92 -12.01 28.15
N ALA A 611 -5.78 -12.60 26.96
CA ALA A 611 -6.67 -12.34 25.83
C ALA A 611 -8.14 -12.72 26.13
N ALA A 612 -8.37 -13.79 26.89
CA ALA A 612 -9.69 -14.22 27.31
C ALA A 612 -10.33 -13.25 28.32
N ILE A 613 -9.54 -12.73 29.26
CA ILE A 613 -9.97 -11.70 30.21
C ILE A 613 -10.32 -10.40 29.47
N GLU A 614 -9.45 -9.90 28.61
CA GLU A 614 -9.69 -8.70 27.79
C GLU A 614 -11.00 -8.88 26.97
N LYS A 615 -11.17 -10.01 26.31
CA LYS A 615 -12.40 -10.31 25.57
C LYS A 615 -13.65 -10.26 26.45
N LEU A 616 -13.59 -10.80 27.67
CA LEU A 616 -14.73 -10.82 28.59
C LEU A 616 -14.99 -9.42 29.21
N GLU A 617 -13.96 -8.59 29.36
CA GLU A 617 -14.10 -7.18 29.74
C GLU A 617 -14.77 -6.37 28.62
N ASP A 618 -14.28 -6.49 27.38
CA ASP A 618 -14.83 -5.80 26.19
C ASP A 618 -16.28 -6.16 25.92
N THR A 619 -16.64 -7.42 26.16
CA THR A 619 -18.03 -7.90 26.01
C THR A 619 -18.91 -7.61 27.23
N GLY A 620 -18.39 -6.97 28.28
CA GLY A 620 -19.12 -6.61 29.47
C GLY A 620 -19.49 -7.80 30.37
N HIS A 621 -18.78 -8.91 30.27
CA HIS A 621 -19.03 -10.08 31.13
C HIS A 621 -18.19 -10.07 32.40
N LEU A 622 -17.02 -9.47 32.35
CA LEU A 622 -16.12 -9.25 33.48
C LEU A 622 -15.80 -7.75 33.66
N ARG A 623 -15.36 -7.40 34.85
CA ARG A 623 -14.78 -6.12 35.18
C ARG A 623 -13.58 -6.29 36.09
N LYS A 624 -12.63 -5.37 36.03
CA LYS A 624 -11.53 -5.28 37.00
C LYS A 624 -12.08 -4.81 38.37
N VAL A 625 -11.63 -5.50 39.42
CA VAL A 625 -11.93 -5.15 40.81
C VAL A 625 -10.58 -4.99 41.51
N GLY A 626 -10.09 -3.77 41.59
CA GLY A 626 -8.72 -3.48 42.05
C GLY A 626 -7.68 -3.71 40.96
N TRP A 627 -6.41 -3.95 41.34
CA TRP A 627 -5.28 -4.06 40.44
C TRP A 627 -5.05 -5.50 39.91
N ASP A 628 -5.59 -6.49 40.59
CA ASP A 628 -5.20 -7.91 40.48
C ASP A 628 -6.42 -8.86 40.37
N ARG A 629 -7.65 -8.38 40.38
CA ARG A 629 -8.86 -9.21 40.39
C ARG A 629 -9.83 -8.88 39.28
N VAL A 630 -10.55 -9.91 38.81
CA VAL A 630 -11.68 -9.78 37.89
C VAL A 630 -12.94 -10.41 38.50
N ALA A 631 -14.09 -9.77 38.32
CA ALA A 631 -15.39 -10.29 38.80
C ALA A 631 -16.45 -10.12 37.72
N THR A 632 -17.49 -10.96 37.79
CA THR A 632 -18.63 -10.87 36.87
C THR A 632 -19.51 -9.68 37.17
N ILE A 633 -20.03 -9.04 36.14
CA ILE A 633 -21.04 -7.98 36.27
C ILE A 633 -22.35 -8.49 36.81
N ALA A 634 -22.70 -9.78 36.59
CA ALA A 634 -23.90 -10.45 37.10
C ALA A 634 -23.93 -10.61 38.64
N SER A 635 -22.79 -10.37 39.35
CA SER A 635 -22.72 -10.43 40.82
C SER A 635 -23.10 -9.12 41.52
N MET A 636 -23.46 -8.08 40.82
CA MET A 636 -24.12 -6.93 41.41
C MET A 636 -25.59 -7.26 41.74
N PRO A 637 -26.14 -6.77 42.86
CA PRO A 637 -27.58 -6.74 42.98
C PRO A 637 -28.09 -6.01 41.75
N THR A 638 -28.90 -6.72 40.96
CA THR A 638 -29.59 -6.15 39.80
C THR A 638 -30.13 -4.78 40.24
N PRO A 639 -29.77 -3.69 39.59
CA PRO A 639 -30.54 -2.48 39.81
C PRO A 639 -31.95 -2.93 39.51
N LYS A 640 -32.86 -2.76 40.50
CA LYS A 640 -34.29 -3.13 40.38
C LYS A 640 -34.68 -2.77 38.97
N ARG A 641 -35.20 -3.72 38.18
CA ARG A 641 -35.87 -3.43 36.93
C ARG A 641 -36.74 -2.23 37.25
N ILE A 642 -36.34 -1.07 36.80
CA ILE A 642 -37.20 0.08 36.75
C ILE A 642 -38.24 -0.35 35.77
N ASP A 643 -39.43 -0.63 36.31
CA ASP A 643 -40.60 -0.95 35.50
C ASP A 643 -40.69 0.07 34.38
N THR A 644 -40.91 -0.41 33.20
CA THR A 644 -41.05 0.31 31.93
C THR A 644 -42.35 1.15 31.94
N ALA A 645 -42.42 2.14 32.78
CA ALA A 645 -43.56 3.06 32.86
C ALA A 645 -43.10 4.48 33.15
N GLU A 646 -42.21 4.98 32.34
CA GLU A 646 -42.07 6.38 31.94
C GLU A 646 -40.91 6.44 30.96
N ARG A 647 -41.26 6.48 29.67
CA ARG A 647 -40.30 6.64 28.58
C ARG A 647 -39.78 8.11 28.73
N ASP A 648 -38.58 8.26 29.28
CA ASP A 648 -37.97 9.54 29.43
C ASP A 648 -37.77 10.20 28.06
N ALA A 649 -38.22 11.46 27.96
CA ALA A 649 -37.98 12.25 26.77
C ALA A 649 -36.61 12.90 26.90
N TYR A 650 -35.77 12.67 25.90
CA TYR A 650 -34.43 13.21 25.82
C TYR A 650 -34.42 14.52 25.02
N GLU A 651 -33.69 15.50 25.49
CA GLU A 651 -33.39 16.71 24.72
C GLU A 651 -32.21 16.46 23.84
N ILE A 652 -32.37 16.68 22.53
CA ILE A 652 -31.40 16.36 21.50
C ILE A 652 -31.00 17.63 20.77
N MET A 653 -29.69 17.88 20.68
CA MET A 653 -29.11 18.92 19.84
C MET A 653 -28.28 18.28 18.73
N VAL A 654 -28.52 18.67 17.48
CA VAL A 654 -27.79 18.18 16.33
C VAL A 654 -26.49 18.92 16.16
N GLU A 655 -25.36 18.27 16.42
CA GLU A 655 -24.02 18.86 16.34
C GLU A 655 -23.43 18.85 14.92
N LYS A 656 -23.53 17.71 14.24
CA LYS A 656 -22.97 17.51 12.89
C LYS A 656 -23.85 16.58 12.08
N ILE A 657 -23.94 16.84 10.78
CA ILE A 657 -24.69 16.01 9.83
C ILE A 657 -23.74 15.48 8.77
N TYR A 658 -23.89 14.19 8.46
CA TYR A 658 -23.19 13.48 7.40
C TYR A 658 -24.20 12.75 6.51
N PRO A 659 -23.86 12.35 5.29
CA PRO A 659 -24.74 11.52 4.47
C PRO A 659 -25.18 10.26 5.22
N GLY A 660 -26.48 10.12 5.46
CA GLY A 660 -27.09 8.96 6.14
C GLY A 660 -26.93 8.86 7.67
N LYS A 661 -26.25 9.84 8.33
CA LYS A 661 -26.08 9.84 9.79
C LYS A 661 -25.91 11.25 10.36
N ALA A 662 -26.28 11.42 11.63
CA ALA A 662 -26.03 12.66 12.37
C ALA A 662 -25.35 12.35 13.72
N VAL A 663 -24.52 13.29 14.18
CA VAL A 663 -23.97 13.28 15.54
C VAL A 663 -24.76 14.29 16.35
N VAL A 664 -25.27 13.83 17.48
CA VAL A 664 -26.15 14.61 18.36
C VAL A 664 -25.62 14.63 19.79
N LEU A 665 -25.94 15.69 20.51
CA LEU A 665 -25.73 15.80 21.94
C LEU A 665 -27.06 15.58 22.67
N ILE A 666 -27.10 14.64 23.56
CA ILE A 666 -28.31 14.23 24.32
C ILE A 666 -28.22 14.82 25.71
N ASN A 667 -29.25 15.60 26.11
CA ASN A 667 -29.35 16.31 27.38
C ASN A 667 -28.10 17.16 27.68
N ASP A 668 -27.51 17.78 26.65
CA ASP A 668 -26.27 18.56 26.69
C ASP A 668 -25.07 17.81 27.35
N LYS A 669 -25.14 16.47 27.42
CA LYS A 669 -24.16 15.66 28.18
C LYS A 669 -23.54 14.52 27.41
N TRP A 670 -24.31 13.79 26.61
CA TRP A 670 -23.84 12.58 25.93
C TRP A 670 -23.84 12.74 24.42
N ARG A 671 -22.70 12.53 23.80
CA ARG A 671 -22.57 12.55 22.34
C ARG A 671 -22.94 11.17 21.77
N ALA A 672 -23.96 11.11 20.90
CA ALA A 672 -24.46 9.90 20.29
C ALA A 672 -24.58 10.03 18.77
N ARG A 673 -24.65 8.89 18.07
CA ARG A 673 -24.90 8.82 16.63
C ARG A 673 -26.36 8.42 16.38
N ILE A 674 -26.99 9.09 15.41
CA ILE A 674 -28.30 8.70 14.85
C ILE A 674 -28.06 8.34 13.38
N THR A 675 -28.63 7.22 12.92
CA THR A 675 -28.61 6.86 11.49
C THR A 675 -29.99 7.13 10.87
N ALA A 676 -30.02 7.40 9.57
CA ALA A 676 -31.26 7.67 8.85
C ALA A 676 -32.27 6.50 8.90
N GLN A 677 -31.78 5.26 9.05
CA GLN A 677 -32.60 4.06 9.20
C GLN A 677 -33.24 3.89 10.58
N GLU A 678 -32.72 4.59 11.58
CA GLU A 678 -33.13 4.51 13.00
C GLU A 678 -33.87 5.74 13.47
N PHE A 679 -34.25 6.59 12.52
CA PHE A 679 -34.98 7.82 12.78
C PHE A 679 -36.44 7.69 12.35
N GLU A 680 -37.33 7.58 13.31
CA GLU A 680 -38.77 7.61 13.08
C GLU A 680 -39.29 9.06 13.35
N GLY A 681 -39.41 9.87 12.29
CA GLY A 681 -39.86 11.24 12.41
C GLY A 681 -39.68 12.05 11.12
N PRO A 682 -40.13 13.31 11.10
CA PRO A 682 -39.95 14.18 9.94
C PRO A 682 -38.46 14.54 9.76
N THR A 683 -37.86 14.10 8.66
CA THR A 683 -36.43 14.26 8.36
C THR A 683 -35.96 15.72 8.22
N ASN A 684 -36.89 16.66 8.01
CA ASN A 684 -36.62 18.09 7.89
C ASN A 684 -36.18 18.75 9.21
N ILE A 685 -36.31 18.07 10.35
CA ILE A 685 -35.87 18.57 11.67
C ILE A 685 -34.39 18.27 11.94
N ILE A 686 -33.77 17.36 11.21
CA ILE A 686 -32.34 17.05 11.35
C ILE A 686 -31.54 18.11 10.58
N LYS A 687 -31.40 19.28 11.20
CA LYS A 687 -30.54 20.38 10.73
C LYS A 687 -29.48 20.68 11.78
N LYS A 688 -28.33 21.19 11.34
CA LYS A 688 -27.26 21.57 12.25
C LYS A 688 -27.79 22.60 13.26
N ASP A 689 -27.43 22.42 14.52
CA ASP A 689 -27.81 23.21 15.69
C ASP A 689 -29.32 23.13 16.03
N ALA A 690 -30.11 22.31 15.36
CA ALA A 690 -31.51 22.07 15.72
C ALA A 690 -31.62 21.38 17.08
N ARG A 691 -32.61 21.84 17.90
CA ARG A 691 -32.91 21.23 19.19
C ARG A 691 -34.36 20.73 19.22
N PHE A 692 -34.54 19.49 19.70
CA PHE A 692 -35.86 18.87 19.84
C PHE A 692 -35.90 17.88 20.99
N LYS A 693 -37.10 17.58 21.48
CA LYS A 693 -37.33 16.48 22.43
C LYS A 693 -37.84 15.28 21.71
N ALA A 694 -37.24 14.13 22.03
CA ALA A 694 -37.61 12.85 21.42
C ALA A 694 -37.60 11.72 22.45
N ARG A 695 -38.45 10.72 22.22
CA ARG A 695 -38.34 9.40 22.87
C ARG A 695 -37.54 8.47 22.01
N GLY A 696 -36.71 7.63 22.63
CA GLY A 696 -35.91 6.68 21.90
C GLY A 696 -35.09 5.78 22.81
N ILE A 697 -34.28 4.95 22.18
CA ILE A 697 -33.46 3.95 22.87
C ILE A 697 -31.99 4.30 22.66
N LEU A 698 -31.27 4.48 23.78
CA LEU A 698 -29.81 4.56 23.78
C LEU A 698 -29.22 3.15 23.77
N TYR A 699 -28.27 2.90 22.88
CA TYR A 699 -27.56 1.63 22.79
C TYR A 699 -26.14 1.86 22.29
N HIS A 700 -25.27 0.87 22.45
CA HIS A 700 -23.90 0.89 21.95
C HIS A 700 -23.76 0.02 20.69
N ASP A 701 -23.09 0.58 19.66
CA ASP A 701 -22.64 -0.13 18.47
C ASP A 701 -21.10 -0.05 18.44
N GLY A 702 -20.46 -1.09 18.99
CA GLY A 702 -19.04 -1.05 19.36
C GLY A 702 -18.78 0.05 20.40
N ASP A 703 -17.75 0.89 20.16
CA ASP A 703 -17.39 2.02 21.05
C ASP A 703 -18.25 3.26 20.84
N THR A 704 -19.23 3.22 19.93
CA THR A 704 -20.04 4.39 19.59
C THR A 704 -21.39 4.32 20.31
N LEU A 705 -21.71 5.35 21.09
CA LEU A 705 -23.06 5.51 21.64
C LEU A 705 -24.00 5.91 20.50
N CYS A 706 -25.09 5.16 20.34
CA CYS A 706 -26.11 5.35 19.32
C CYS A 706 -27.45 5.65 19.98
N PHE A 707 -28.30 6.41 19.30
CA PHE A 707 -29.64 6.74 19.76
C PHE A 707 -30.65 6.47 18.64
N ARG A 708 -31.57 5.53 18.87
CA ARG A 708 -32.70 5.26 17.97
C ARG A 708 -33.88 6.09 18.38
N ILE A 709 -34.27 7.05 17.56
CA ILE A 709 -35.45 7.87 17.79
C ILE A 709 -36.71 7.11 17.38
N GLN A 710 -37.62 6.92 18.33
CA GLN A 710 -38.93 6.27 18.13
C GLN A 710 -40.03 7.30 17.91
N GLU A 711 -39.93 8.46 18.54
CA GLU A 711 -40.95 9.51 18.46
C GLU A 711 -40.33 10.87 18.73
N VAL A 712 -40.60 11.85 17.87
CA VAL A 712 -40.28 13.27 18.14
C VAL A 712 -41.45 13.94 18.83
N ILE A 713 -41.22 14.43 20.04
CA ILE A 713 -42.29 14.99 20.91
C ILE A 713 -42.50 16.45 20.62
N GLN A 714 -41.40 17.23 20.52
CA GLN A 714 -41.44 18.67 20.40
C GLN A 714 -40.19 19.25 19.77
N LEU A 715 -40.34 20.21 18.85
CA LEU A 715 -39.24 21.05 18.38
C LEU A 715 -38.98 22.18 19.39
N LEU A 716 -37.72 22.41 19.75
CA LEU A 716 -37.32 23.40 20.71
C LEU A 716 -36.73 24.65 20.05
N SER A 717 -36.01 24.49 18.94
CA SER A 717 -35.47 25.56 18.09
C SER A 717 -34.98 25.00 16.74
#